data_6ef6b7d7ad2d0ec63470504408468b12
#
_entry.id   6ef6b7d7ad2d0ec63470504408468b12
#
_cell.length_a   1.000
_cell.length_b   1.000
_cell.length_c   1.000
_cell.angle_alpha   90.00
_cell.angle_beta   90.00
_cell.angle_gamma   90.00
#
_symmetry.space_group_name_H-M   'P 1'
#
loop_
_entity.id
_entity.type
_entity.pdbx_description
1 polymer ?
#
loop_
_entity_poly.entity_id
_entity_poly.type
_entity_poly.pdbx_seq_one_letter_code
_entity_poly.pdbx_strand_id
1 'polypeptide(L)'
;MQSIRKGDTVAQDVLTDLSKVRNIGIMAHIDAGKTTTTERILFYTGVNHKIGETHDGASTTDWMEQEKERGITITSAAVTCFWENNQINIIDTPGHVDFTVEVERSLRVLDGAVAVFDGKEGVEPQSETVWRQADKYNVPRICFVNKMDKLGADFYFTVDTIISRLGAKPLVMQLPIGAENDFIGVVDLLYMRALVWPGDAKGDVTMGAKYEIREIPADLQAKADEYRAQLIETVAESSEELMEKYLEGEEISIDELKAGIRKMTINSEIYPVFCGSAFKNRGVQPMLDAVVDYLPNPLDVPPMIGHDPRDEEKELTRKPSSEEPFSALAFKIAAHPFFGQLTFIRVYSGHVEAGSQVVNSTKGKKERIGKLFQMHANKEMPVEGATAGHIYAAIGLKDTTTGDTLCDPANQIVLESMSFPEPVISVAIEPNTKGDQEKLSTAIQKLSAEDPTFQVSLNEDTGQTIIAGMGELHLDILVDRMRREFKVEANVGKPQVAYRETIKRAVERHDYTHKKQTGGSGQFAKIQIAIEPLDTSGGELYEFENKVTGGRVPREYIPSVDAGIQDALNDGVLAGYPVVGIKATLIDGAYHDVDSSEMAFKIAGRMAFKEAARKANPVLLEPLMDVEVRTPEEYMGEVIGDLNSRRGQMQSMEDAQGVKVIRAHVPLSGMFGYIGDLRSKTQGRAVYSMTFNSYAEVPKAVADEIIQKNRGE
;
A
#
# COMPACT_ATOMS: atom_id res chain seq x y z
N MET A 1 29.16 -2.19 -28.82
CA MET A 1 29.87 -1.04 -28.24
C MET A 1 29.25 0.33 -28.59
N GLN A 2 28.35 0.44 -29.58
CA GLN A 2 27.65 1.70 -29.90
C GLN A 2 26.34 1.90 -29.10
N SER A 3 25.77 0.88 -28.48
CA SER A 3 24.54 0.99 -27.69
C SER A 3 24.75 1.64 -26.29
N ILE A 4 25.92 1.49 -25.70
CA ILE A 4 26.22 2.05 -24.38
C ILE A 4 26.32 3.59 -24.46
N ARG A 5 26.90 4.16 -25.53
CA ARG A 5 26.99 5.62 -25.73
C ARG A 5 25.65 6.31 -26.01
N LYS A 6 24.67 5.59 -26.58
CA LYS A 6 23.33 6.14 -26.79
C LYS A 6 22.50 6.16 -25.49
N GLY A 7 22.68 5.19 -24.61
CA GLY A 7 22.05 5.15 -23.29
C GLY A 7 22.55 6.26 -22.36
N ASP A 8 23.86 6.53 -22.36
CA ASP A 8 24.46 7.56 -21.52
C ASP A 8 24.02 8.99 -21.92
N THR A 9 23.83 9.24 -23.22
CA THR A 9 23.34 10.54 -23.71
C THR A 9 21.87 10.77 -23.42
N VAL A 10 21.03 9.75 -23.56
CA VAL A 10 19.59 9.81 -23.21
C VAL A 10 19.40 10.00 -21.70
N ALA A 11 20.21 9.33 -20.86
CA ALA A 11 20.16 9.50 -19.41
C ALA A 11 20.52 10.94 -18.95
N GLN A 12 21.48 11.58 -19.60
CA GLN A 12 21.84 12.98 -19.31
C GLN A 12 20.77 13.99 -19.74
N ASP A 13 20.15 13.79 -20.91
CA ASP A 13 19.06 14.65 -21.38
C ASP A 13 17.81 14.54 -20.51
N VAL A 14 17.51 13.35 -19.99
CA VAL A 14 16.34 13.10 -19.13
C VAL A 14 16.48 13.66 -17.72
N LEU A 15 17.70 13.74 -17.19
CA LEU A 15 17.95 14.36 -15.88
C LEU A 15 17.60 15.86 -15.86
N THR A 16 17.60 16.52 -17.00
CA THR A 16 17.26 17.94 -17.15
C THR A 16 15.84 18.21 -17.59
N ASP A 17 15.15 17.24 -18.19
CA ASP A 17 13.80 17.38 -18.74
C ASP A 17 12.82 16.41 -18.05
N LEU A 18 12.18 16.88 -16.98
CA LEU A 18 11.21 16.09 -16.20
C LEU A 18 9.95 15.70 -16.99
N SER A 19 9.68 16.36 -18.12
CA SER A 19 8.56 15.97 -18.99
C SER A 19 8.72 14.56 -19.57
N LYS A 20 9.96 14.08 -19.66
CA LYS A 20 10.35 12.74 -20.13
C LYS A 20 10.48 11.68 -19.03
N VAL A 21 10.06 11.97 -17.82
CA VAL A 21 10.12 11.04 -16.69
C VAL A 21 8.74 10.50 -16.42
N ARG A 22 8.65 9.19 -16.14
CA ARG A 22 7.43 8.52 -15.66
C ARG A 22 7.77 7.69 -14.42
N ASN A 23 7.12 7.97 -13.31
CA ASN A 23 7.24 7.17 -12.08
C ASN A 23 5.94 6.38 -11.94
N ILE A 24 5.97 5.11 -12.27
CA ILE A 24 4.77 4.30 -12.37
C ILE A 24 4.82 3.08 -11.45
N GLY A 25 3.65 2.67 -10.99
CA GLY A 25 3.44 1.38 -10.32
C GLY A 25 2.73 0.39 -11.22
N ILE A 26 2.99 -0.89 -11.03
CA ILE A 26 2.19 -1.95 -11.64
C ILE A 26 1.35 -2.60 -10.55
N MET A 27 0.04 -2.45 -10.66
CA MET A 27 -0.98 -2.90 -9.72
C MET A 27 -1.72 -4.08 -10.31
N ALA A 28 -1.92 -5.13 -9.54
CA ALA A 28 -2.66 -6.29 -10.02
C ALA A 28 -3.12 -7.17 -8.86
N HIS A 29 -4.18 -7.95 -9.09
CA HIS A 29 -4.51 -9.09 -8.26
C HIS A 29 -3.41 -10.17 -8.35
N ILE A 30 -3.35 -11.06 -7.37
CA ILE A 30 -2.49 -12.26 -7.41
C ILE A 30 -2.81 -13.03 -8.70
N ASP A 31 -1.78 -13.51 -9.36
CA ASP A 31 -1.88 -14.27 -10.61
C ASP A 31 -2.48 -13.52 -11.82
N ALA A 32 -2.81 -12.23 -11.75
CA ALA A 32 -3.23 -11.47 -12.93
C ALA A 32 -2.10 -11.27 -13.98
N GLY A 33 -0.87 -11.65 -13.63
CA GLY A 33 0.31 -11.58 -14.49
C GLY A 33 1.12 -10.31 -14.34
N LYS A 34 1.11 -9.72 -13.14
CA LYS A 34 1.90 -8.53 -12.80
C LYS A 34 3.38 -8.71 -13.10
N THR A 35 4.04 -9.66 -12.44
CA THR A 35 5.47 -9.94 -12.61
C THR A 35 5.81 -10.29 -14.06
N THR A 36 4.97 -11.08 -14.74
CA THR A 36 5.14 -11.39 -16.16
C THR A 36 5.11 -10.12 -17.01
N THR A 37 4.19 -9.20 -16.74
CA THR A 37 4.09 -7.91 -17.46
C THR A 37 5.33 -7.06 -17.21
N THR A 38 5.78 -6.95 -15.96
CA THR A 38 7.01 -6.23 -15.58
C THR A 38 8.23 -6.80 -16.29
N GLU A 39 8.40 -8.13 -16.30
CA GLU A 39 9.52 -8.78 -17.00
C GLU A 39 9.51 -8.53 -18.52
N ARG A 40 8.32 -8.46 -19.14
CA ARG A 40 8.21 -8.10 -20.58
C ARG A 40 8.57 -6.64 -20.82
N ILE A 41 8.17 -5.74 -19.94
CA ILE A 41 8.61 -4.33 -20.00
C ILE A 41 10.14 -4.25 -19.94
N LEU A 42 10.76 -4.91 -18.97
CA LEU A 42 12.23 -4.92 -18.82
C LEU A 42 12.95 -5.55 -20.02
N PHE A 43 12.34 -6.55 -20.64
CA PHE A 43 12.87 -7.15 -21.85
C PHE A 43 12.80 -6.18 -23.06
N TYR A 44 11.63 -5.59 -23.34
CA TYR A 44 11.47 -4.68 -24.48
C TYR A 44 12.24 -3.37 -24.34
N THR A 45 12.47 -2.92 -23.12
CA THR A 45 13.30 -1.75 -22.85
C THR A 45 14.81 -2.06 -22.84
N GLY A 46 15.19 -3.32 -23.06
CA GLY A 46 16.58 -3.76 -23.17
C GLY A 46 17.34 -3.85 -21.84
N VAL A 47 16.63 -3.75 -20.71
CA VAL A 47 17.21 -3.94 -19.37
C VAL A 47 17.58 -5.41 -19.16
N ASN A 48 16.71 -6.33 -19.56
CA ASN A 48 16.95 -7.77 -19.53
C ASN A 48 17.26 -8.29 -20.94
N HIS A 49 18.28 -9.15 -21.03
CA HIS A 49 18.64 -9.82 -22.29
C HIS A 49 17.89 -11.14 -22.51
N LYS A 50 17.24 -11.65 -21.48
CA LYS A 50 16.39 -12.86 -21.51
C LYS A 50 15.11 -12.57 -20.78
N ILE A 51 14.04 -13.18 -21.27
CA ILE A 51 12.74 -13.14 -20.57
C ILE A 51 12.86 -14.04 -19.33
N GLY A 52 12.64 -13.46 -18.14
CA GLY A 52 12.48 -14.21 -16.90
C GLY A 52 11.07 -14.81 -16.83
N GLU A 53 10.96 -16.12 -16.69
CA GLU A 53 9.69 -16.80 -16.42
C GLU A 53 9.49 -16.95 -14.92
N THR A 54 8.33 -16.50 -14.40
CA THR A 54 8.00 -16.59 -12.97
C THR A 54 7.95 -18.04 -12.48
N HIS A 55 7.44 -18.94 -13.30
CA HIS A 55 7.36 -20.37 -12.97
C HIS A 55 8.72 -21.07 -12.84
N ASP A 56 9.75 -20.54 -13.48
CA ASP A 56 11.11 -21.08 -13.43
C ASP A 56 11.98 -20.39 -12.34
N GLY A 57 11.38 -19.46 -11.55
CA GLY A 57 12.10 -18.70 -10.53
C GLY A 57 13.17 -17.75 -11.09
N ALA A 58 13.05 -17.39 -12.38
CA ALA A 58 14.02 -16.58 -13.11
C ALA A 58 13.64 -15.10 -13.20
N SER A 59 12.62 -14.66 -12.45
CA SER A 59 12.19 -13.26 -12.41
C SER A 59 13.28 -12.35 -11.85
N THR A 60 13.44 -11.18 -12.45
CA THR A 60 14.41 -10.15 -12.04
C THR A 60 13.88 -9.32 -10.88
N THR A 61 12.57 -9.11 -10.82
CA THR A 61 11.91 -8.30 -9.78
C THR A 61 11.66 -9.07 -8.50
N ASP A 62 11.35 -10.38 -8.59
CA ASP A 62 11.18 -11.26 -7.44
C ASP A 62 12.57 -11.84 -7.05
N TRP A 63 13.29 -11.13 -6.21
CA TRP A 63 14.67 -11.47 -5.83
C TRP A 63 14.76 -12.37 -4.59
N MET A 64 13.73 -12.36 -3.72
CA MET A 64 13.70 -13.20 -2.54
C MET A 64 13.41 -14.66 -2.88
N GLU A 65 14.01 -15.59 -2.14
CA GLU A 65 13.74 -17.03 -2.33
C GLU A 65 12.27 -17.35 -2.09
N GLN A 66 11.64 -16.70 -1.10
CA GLN A 66 10.21 -16.87 -0.78
C GLN A 66 9.28 -16.38 -1.90
N GLU A 67 9.64 -15.30 -2.60
CA GLU A 67 8.90 -14.83 -3.76
C GLU A 67 8.92 -15.87 -4.88
N LYS A 68 10.10 -16.44 -5.15
CA LYS A 68 10.29 -17.47 -6.17
C LYS A 68 9.59 -18.77 -5.83
N GLU A 69 9.68 -19.22 -4.58
CA GLU A 69 9.07 -20.47 -4.11
C GLU A 69 7.54 -20.39 -4.09
N ARG A 70 6.98 -19.23 -3.73
CA ARG A 70 5.54 -19.02 -3.60
C ARG A 70 4.88 -18.45 -4.86
N GLY A 71 5.68 -17.93 -5.80
CA GLY A 71 5.19 -17.28 -7.02
C GLY A 71 4.46 -15.95 -6.79
N ILE A 72 4.74 -15.27 -5.68
CA ILE A 72 4.11 -13.99 -5.32
C ILE A 72 5.17 -12.93 -5.04
N THR A 73 4.91 -11.69 -5.41
CA THR A 73 5.74 -10.55 -5.00
C THR A 73 5.43 -10.18 -3.56
N ILE A 74 6.44 -10.14 -2.71
CA ILE A 74 6.33 -9.82 -1.29
C ILE A 74 6.77 -8.39 -1.04
N THR A 75 7.92 -7.99 -1.64
CA THR A 75 8.49 -6.66 -1.48
C THR A 75 8.46 -5.90 -2.81
N SER A 76 8.17 -4.61 -2.76
CA SER A 76 8.23 -3.77 -3.96
C SER A 76 9.67 -3.67 -4.49
N ALA A 77 9.86 -3.83 -5.79
CA ALA A 77 11.13 -3.59 -6.46
C ALA A 77 11.06 -2.28 -7.26
N ALA A 78 12.09 -1.45 -7.17
CA ALA A 78 12.20 -0.24 -7.97
C ALA A 78 13.21 -0.46 -9.09
N VAL A 79 12.81 -0.27 -10.33
CA VAL A 79 13.64 -0.49 -11.52
C VAL A 79 13.50 0.68 -12.48
N THR A 80 14.62 1.16 -13.03
CA THR A 80 14.65 2.19 -14.08
C THR A 80 14.87 1.55 -15.44
N CYS A 81 14.05 1.95 -16.42
CA CYS A 81 14.20 1.59 -17.83
C CYS A 81 13.90 2.78 -18.75
N PHE A 82 14.15 2.62 -20.05
CA PHE A 82 13.99 3.69 -21.04
C PHE A 82 13.12 3.21 -22.20
N TRP A 83 12.16 4.04 -22.62
CA TRP A 83 11.30 3.79 -23.74
C TRP A 83 11.01 5.09 -24.51
N GLU A 84 11.16 5.08 -25.85
CA GLU A 84 10.89 6.26 -26.71
C GLU A 84 11.55 7.56 -26.19
N ASN A 85 12.81 7.50 -25.80
CA ASN A 85 13.58 8.59 -25.16
C ASN A 85 13.00 9.13 -23.83
N ASN A 86 12.12 8.35 -23.18
CA ASN A 86 11.64 8.65 -21.83
C ASN A 86 12.26 7.69 -20.83
N GLN A 87 12.47 8.18 -19.60
CA GLN A 87 12.86 7.37 -18.46
C GLN A 87 11.59 6.90 -17.73
N ILE A 88 11.48 5.62 -17.52
CA ILE A 88 10.38 5.01 -16.76
C ILE A 88 10.99 4.38 -15.51
N ASN A 89 10.60 4.88 -14.35
CA ASN A 89 10.89 4.27 -13.05
C ASN A 89 9.66 3.43 -12.68
N ILE A 90 9.85 2.12 -12.58
CA ILE A 90 8.79 1.17 -12.26
C ILE A 90 8.95 0.74 -10.81
N ILE A 91 7.88 0.85 -10.03
CA ILE A 91 7.77 0.22 -8.72
C ILE A 91 6.82 -0.96 -8.88
N ASP A 92 7.36 -2.17 -8.78
CA ASP A 92 6.58 -3.40 -8.80
C ASP A 92 5.98 -3.64 -7.42
N THR A 93 4.65 -3.52 -7.28
CA THR A 93 3.96 -3.58 -6.00
C THR A 93 3.49 -5.00 -5.68
N PRO A 94 3.47 -5.45 -4.41
CA PRO A 94 2.85 -6.73 -4.06
C PRO A 94 1.39 -6.80 -4.47
N GLY A 95 0.91 -8.00 -4.80
CA GLY A 95 -0.51 -8.24 -5.11
C GLY A 95 -1.30 -8.85 -3.96
N HIS A 96 -0.65 -9.25 -2.85
CA HIS A 96 -1.31 -9.91 -1.74
C HIS A 96 -1.76 -8.93 -0.66
N VAL A 97 -2.93 -9.17 -0.09
CA VAL A 97 -3.56 -8.29 0.92
C VAL A 97 -2.77 -8.12 2.20
N ASP A 98 -2.01 -9.12 2.62
CA ASP A 98 -1.15 -9.03 3.80
C ASP A 98 -0.02 -8.00 3.61
N PHE A 99 0.24 -7.56 2.36
CA PHE A 99 1.24 -6.57 1.98
C PHE A 99 0.62 -5.25 1.48
N THR A 100 -0.62 -4.95 1.87
CA THR A 100 -1.32 -3.70 1.48
C THR A 100 -0.50 -2.45 1.81
N VAL A 101 0.28 -2.50 2.89
CA VAL A 101 1.15 -1.40 3.30
C VAL A 101 2.29 -1.16 2.31
N GLU A 102 2.87 -2.21 1.73
CA GLU A 102 3.86 -2.06 0.65
C GLU A 102 3.24 -1.41 -0.58
N VAL A 103 1.99 -1.76 -0.90
CA VAL A 103 1.22 -1.12 -1.98
C VAL A 103 0.99 0.35 -1.66
N GLU A 104 0.55 0.68 -0.46
CA GLU A 104 0.25 2.04 -0.04
C GLU A 104 1.50 2.95 -0.05
N ARG A 105 2.63 2.45 0.45
CA ARG A 105 3.93 3.14 0.35
C ARG A 105 4.32 3.43 -1.09
N SER A 106 4.15 2.44 -1.96
CA SER A 106 4.46 2.59 -3.37
C SER A 106 3.56 3.62 -4.04
N LEU A 107 2.25 3.54 -3.83
CA LEU A 107 1.27 4.48 -4.39
C LEU A 107 1.54 5.93 -3.99
N ARG A 108 2.03 6.17 -2.78
CA ARG A 108 2.35 7.52 -2.27
C ARG A 108 3.45 8.22 -3.07
N VAL A 109 4.34 7.48 -3.70
CA VAL A 109 5.50 8.03 -4.42
C VAL A 109 5.38 7.92 -5.95
N LEU A 110 4.30 7.33 -6.43
CA LEU A 110 4.01 7.19 -7.86
C LEU A 110 3.31 8.43 -8.41
N ASP A 111 3.59 8.72 -9.68
CA ASP A 111 2.87 9.75 -10.42
C ASP A 111 1.71 9.12 -11.22
N GLY A 112 1.81 7.84 -11.58
CA GLY A 112 0.77 7.09 -12.28
C GLY A 112 0.91 5.58 -12.08
N ALA A 113 -0.06 4.81 -12.56
CA ALA A 113 -0.02 3.35 -12.44
C ALA A 113 -0.60 2.62 -13.66
N VAL A 114 -0.19 1.37 -13.83
CA VAL A 114 -0.80 0.41 -14.75
C VAL A 114 -1.56 -0.63 -13.92
N ALA A 115 -2.88 -0.66 -14.07
CA ALA A 115 -3.74 -1.65 -13.45
C ALA A 115 -3.89 -2.86 -14.38
N VAL A 116 -3.37 -4.00 -13.97
CA VAL A 116 -3.41 -5.24 -14.75
C VAL A 116 -4.55 -6.12 -14.26
N PHE A 117 -5.47 -6.47 -15.14
CA PHE A 117 -6.61 -7.34 -14.88
C PHE A 117 -6.47 -8.68 -15.61
N ASP A 118 -6.92 -9.76 -15.00
CA ASP A 118 -7.02 -11.06 -15.67
C ASP A 118 -8.24 -11.03 -16.61
N GLY A 119 -8.01 -11.27 -17.92
CA GLY A 119 -9.07 -11.25 -18.93
C GLY A 119 -10.16 -12.29 -18.72
N LYS A 120 -9.91 -13.33 -17.92
CA LYS A 120 -10.92 -14.34 -17.57
C LYS A 120 -11.69 -13.97 -16.31
N GLU A 121 -11.00 -13.52 -15.27
CA GLU A 121 -11.60 -13.31 -13.95
C GLU A 121 -12.19 -11.88 -13.78
N GLY A 122 -11.74 -10.92 -14.62
CA GLY A 122 -12.13 -9.53 -14.51
C GLY A 122 -11.58 -8.84 -13.25
N VAL A 123 -12.35 -7.92 -12.68
CA VAL A 123 -12.01 -7.26 -11.43
C VAL A 123 -12.24 -8.22 -10.27
N GLU A 124 -11.23 -8.42 -9.46
CA GLU A 124 -11.22 -9.27 -8.28
C GLU A 124 -11.10 -8.41 -7.00
N PRO A 125 -11.41 -8.93 -5.79
CA PRO A 125 -11.46 -8.12 -4.56
C PRO A 125 -10.17 -7.39 -4.24
N GLN A 126 -9.03 -8.02 -4.49
CA GLN A 126 -7.73 -7.36 -4.29
C GLN A 126 -7.53 -6.21 -5.28
N SER A 127 -8.02 -6.37 -6.53
CA SER A 127 -8.04 -5.26 -7.49
C SER A 127 -8.86 -4.08 -6.98
N GLU A 128 -10.02 -4.33 -6.37
CA GLU A 128 -10.85 -3.29 -5.75
C GLU A 128 -10.12 -2.58 -4.61
N THR A 129 -9.44 -3.34 -3.75
CA THR A 129 -8.69 -2.78 -2.62
C THR A 129 -7.56 -1.87 -3.09
N VAL A 130 -6.73 -2.36 -4.02
CA VAL A 130 -5.61 -1.58 -4.57
C VAL A 130 -6.12 -0.38 -5.37
N TRP A 131 -7.25 -0.51 -6.07
CA TRP A 131 -7.90 0.58 -6.78
C TRP A 131 -8.36 1.70 -5.84
N ARG A 132 -9.04 1.37 -4.73
CA ARG A 132 -9.43 2.34 -3.71
C ARG A 132 -8.22 3.03 -3.05
N GLN A 133 -7.13 2.30 -2.82
CA GLN A 133 -5.89 2.90 -2.33
C GLN A 133 -5.31 3.89 -3.34
N ALA A 134 -5.34 3.57 -4.64
CA ALA A 134 -4.90 4.50 -5.68
C ALA A 134 -5.81 5.73 -5.77
N ASP A 135 -7.12 5.60 -5.53
CA ASP A 135 -8.05 6.73 -5.42
C ASP A 135 -7.71 7.64 -4.24
N LYS A 136 -7.39 7.06 -3.08
CA LYS A 136 -6.98 7.81 -1.88
C LYS A 136 -5.79 8.76 -2.15
N TYR A 137 -4.86 8.33 -2.99
CA TYR A 137 -3.67 9.12 -3.36
C TYR A 137 -3.80 9.83 -4.71
N ASN A 138 -4.99 9.84 -5.31
CA ASN A 138 -5.26 10.45 -6.61
C ASN A 138 -4.26 10.03 -7.70
N VAL A 139 -3.89 8.75 -7.76
CA VAL A 139 -2.95 8.21 -8.74
C VAL A 139 -3.66 7.92 -10.05
N PRO A 140 -3.36 8.64 -11.16
CA PRO A 140 -3.88 8.36 -12.48
C PRO A 140 -3.48 6.97 -12.98
N ARG A 141 -4.37 6.31 -13.73
CA ARG A 141 -4.17 4.91 -14.15
C ARG A 141 -4.54 4.67 -15.59
N ILE A 142 -3.82 3.74 -16.21
CA ILE A 142 -4.25 3.02 -17.40
C ILE A 142 -4.55 1.57 -17.03
N CYS A 143 -5.44 0.91 -17.74
CA CYS A 143 -5.83 -0.47 -17.49
C CYS A 143 -5.26 -1.38 -18.59
N PHE A 144 -4.75 -2.54 -18.21
CA PHE A 144 -4.26 -3.57 -19.12
C PHE A 144 -4.95 -4.89 -18.84
N VAL A 145 -5.84 -5.30 -19.75
CA VAL A 145 -6.52 -6.61 -19.70
C VAL A 145 -5.56 -7.66 -20.24
N ASN A 146 -4.95 -8.40 -19.34
CA ASN A 146 -3.93 -9.40 -19.62
C ASN A 146 -4.53 -10.80 -19.78
N LYS A 147 -3.72 -11.75 -20.21
CA LYS A 147 -4.10 -13.16 -20.38
C LYS A 147 -5.24 -13.40 -21.38
N MET A 148 -5.31 -12.61 -22.44
CA MET A 148 -6.28 -12.78 -23.50
C MET A 148 -6.14 -14.12 -24.24
N ASP A 149 -5.04 -14.82 -24.03
CA ASP A 149 -4.75 -16.17 -24.55
C ASP A 149 -5.29 -17.32 -23.67
N LYS A 150 -5.83 -17.00 -22.47
CA LYS A 150 -6.32 -18.01 -21.52
C LYS A 150 -7.73 -18.46 -21.91
N LEU A 151 -8.02 -19.76 -21.71
CA LEU A 151 -9.35 -20.31 -21.94
C LEU A 151 -10.39 -19.61 -21.05
N GLY A 152 -11.46 -19.08 -21.66
CA GLY A 152 -12.49 -18.31 -21.00
C GLY A 152 -12.18 -16.82 -20.87
N ALA A 153 -11.13 -16.31 -21.51
CA ALA A 153 -10.83 -14.87 -21.52
C ALA A 153 -11.89 -14.09 -22.31
N ASP A 154 -12.45 -13.06 -21.67
CA ASP A 154 -13.43 -12.15 -22.24
C ASP A 154 -13.09 -10.69 -21.89
N PHE A 155 -12.66 -9.96 -22.90
CA PHE A 155 -12.30 -8.55 -22.78
C PHE A 155 -13.48 -7.69 -22.34
N TYR A 156 -14.65 -7.90 -22.95
CA TYR A 156 -15.83 -7.06 -22.72
C TYR A 156 -16.39 -7.27 -21.31
N PHE A 157 -16.44 -8.52 -20.87
CA PHE A 157 -16.76 -8.85 -19.47
C PHE A 157 -15.81 -8.13 -18.49
N THR A 158 -14.52 -8.14 -18.76
CA THR A 158 -13.54 -7.45 -17.91
C THR A 158 -13.80 -5.95 -17.85
N VAL A 159 -14.10 -5.31 -19.01
CA VAL A 159 -14.46 -3.88 -19.06
C VAL A 159 -15.75 -3.61 -18.26
N ASP A 160 -16.77 -4.46 -18.38
CA ASP A 160 -18.01 -4.34 -17.61
C ASP A 160 -17.77 -4.46 -16.10
N THR A 161 -16.84 -5.31 -15.68
CA THR A 161 -16.46 -5.40 -14.25
C THR A 161 -15.71 -4.16 -13.75
N ILE A 162 -14.93 -3.49 -14.59
CA ILE A 162 -14.31 -2.19 -14.26
C ILE A 162 -15.39 -1.15 -13.98
N ILE A 163 -16.45 -1.11 -14.79
CA ILE A 163 -17.58 -0.20 -14.57
C ILE A 163 -18.35 -0.57 -13.31
N SER A 164 -18.80 -1.82 -13.22
CA SER A 164 -19.75 -2.25 -12.19
C SER A 164 -19.15 -2.38 -10.79
N ARG A 165 -17.87 -2.80 -10.67
CA ARG A 165 -17.22 -3.05 -9.40
C ARG A 165 -16.35 -1.89 -8.91
N LEU A 166 -15.71 -1.18 -9.84
CA LEU A 166 -14.82 -0.06 -9.49
C LEU A 166 -15.53 1.30 -9.59
N GLY A 167 -16.71 1.36 -10.26
CA GLY A 167 -17.39 2.63 -10.53
C GLY A 167 -16.59 3.55 -11.46
N ALA A 168 -15.64 2.99 -12.19
CA ALA A 168 -14.73 3.73 -13.05
C ALA A 168 -15.34 3.97 -14.45
N LYS A 169 -14.87 5.01 -15.15
CA LYS A 169 -15.22 5.31 -16.56
C LYS A 169 -14.09 4.80 -17.49
N PRO A 170 -14.11 3.54 -17.96
CA PRO A 170 -13.09 3.03 -18.87
C PRO A 170 -13.22 3.68 -20.24
N LEU A 171 -12.09 4.06 -20.84
CA LEU A 171 -12.00 4.45 -22.23
C LEU A 171 -11.33 3.32 -23.01
N VAL A 172 -12.09 2.58 -23.79
CA VAL A 172 -11.56 1.47 -24.59
C VAL A 172 -10.67 2.01 -25.70
N MET A 173 -9.38 1.69 -25.64
CA MET A 173 -8.38 2.12 -26.63
C MET A 173 -8.09 1.04 -27.68
N GLN A 174 -8.36 -0.21 -27.35
CA GLN A 174 -8.06 -1.37 -28.18
C GLN A 174 -9.17 -2.42 -28.07
N LEU A 175 -9.37 -3.17 -29.16
CA LEU A 175 -10.20 -4.36 -29.17
C LEU A 175 -9.33 -5.58 -29.46
N PRO A 176 -9.58 -6.76 -28.83
CA PRO A 176 -8.82 -7.97 -29.12
C PRO A 176 -9.17 -8.52 -30.51
N ILE A 177 -8.16 -9.03 -31.23
CA ILE A 177 -8.30 -9.80 -32.48
C ILE A 177 -8.18 -11.28 -32.11
N GLY A 178 -9.30 -11.99 -32.09
CA GLY A 178 -9.41 -13.33 -31.57
C GLY A 178 -9.48 -13.38 -30.04
N ALA A 179 -9.64 -14.57 -29.51
CA ALA A 179 -9.64 -14.84 -28.07
C ALA A 179 -8.98 -16.19 -27.81
N GLU A 180 -8.53 -16.43 -26.57
CA GLU A 180 -7.90 -17.67 -26.18
C GLU A 180 -6.70 -18.05 -27.09
N ASN A 181 -6.68 -19.25 -27.63
CA ASN A 181 -5.61 -19.70 -28.53
C ASN A 181 -5.56 -18.90 -29.85
N ASP A 182 -6.69 -18.31 -30.25
CA ASP A 182 -6.83 -17.53 -31.49
C ASP A 182 -6.53 -16.03 -31.28
N PHE A 183 -6.13 -15.63 -30.07
CA PHE A 183 -5.70 -14.26 -29.81
C PHE A 183 -4.39 -13.96 -30.53
N ILE A 184 -4.43 -13.16 -31.59
CA ILE A 184 -3.28 -12.84 -32.45
C ILE A 184 -2.81 -11.40 -32.39
N GLY A 185 -3.65 -10.49 -31.88
CA GLY A 185 -3.34 -9.07 -31.89
C GLY A 185 -4.46 -8.21 -31.34
N VAL A 186 -4.38 -6.92 -31.64
CA VAL A 186 -5.33 -5.92 -31.19
C VAL A 186 -5.68 -4.94 -32.30
N VAL A 187 -6.91 -4.42 -32.29
CA VAL A 187 -7.31 -3.27 -33.06
C VAL A 187 -6.99 -2.01 -32.28
N ASP A 188 -6.17 -1.15 -32.83
CA ASP A 188 -5.85 0.18 -32.28
C ASP A 188 -6.93 1.17 -32.75
N LEU A 189 -7.78 1.60 -31.84
CA LEU A 189 -8.91 2.48 -32.11
C LEU A 189 -8.49 3.94 -32.35
N LEU A 190 -7.30 4.34 -31.89
CA LEU A 190 -6.81 5.69 -32.12
C LEU A 190 -6.36 5.91 -33.54
N TYR A 191 -5.70 4.92 -34.16
CA TYR A 191 -5.21 4.97 -35.53
C TYR A 191 -6.06 4.16 -36.52
N MET A 192 -7.09 3.47 -36.06
CA MET A 192 -7.97 2.60 -36.84
C MET A 192 -7.19 1.58 -37.68
N ARG A 193 -6.37 0.79 -37.02
CA ARG A 193 -5.50 -0.23 -37.63
C ARG A 193 -5.40 -1.46 -36.73
N ALA A 194 -5.03 -2.59 -37.33
CA ALA A 194 -4.75 -3.80 -36.59
C ALA A 194 -3.23 -3.93 -36.30
N LEU A 195 -2.88 -4.28 -35.09
CA LEU A 195 -1.54 -4.64 -34.65
C LEU A 195 -1.51 -6.15 -34.43
N VAL A 196 -0.80 -6.89 -35.26
CA VAL A 196 -0.78 -8.37 -35.25
C VAL A 196 0.63 -8.87 -35.00
N TRP A 197 0.77 -9.76 -34.03
CA TRP A 197 2.02 -10.43 -33.72
C TRP A 197 2.08 -11.75 -34.50
N PRO A 198 2.95 -11.85 -35.54
CA PRO A 198 3.08 -13.08 -36.32
C PRO A 198 3.79 -14.18 -35.54
N GLY A 199 3.30 -15.40 -35.68
CA GLY A 199 3.95 -16.62 -35.16
C GLY A 199 3.41 -17.19 -33.86
N ASP A 200 3.63 -18.48 -33.67
CA ASP A 200 3.42 -19.16 -32.39
C ASP A 200 4.55 -18.81 -31.43
N ALA A 201 4.23 -18.63 -30.14
CA ALA A 201 5.19 -18.29 -29.09
C ALA A 201 6.42 -19.22 -29.00
N LYS A 202 6.36 -20.43 -29.59
CA LYS A 202 7.47 -21.40 -29.64
C LYS A 202 8.39 -21.26 -30.86
N GLY A 203 7.99 -20.48 -31.87
CA GLY A 203 8.76 -20.30 -33.11
C GLY A 203 9.16 -18.85 -33.41
N ASP A 204 8.71 -17.89 -32.61
CA ASP A 204 9.05 -16.48 -32.80
C ASP A 204 10.44 -16.17 -32.22
N VAL A 205 11.42 -16.10 -33.12
CA VAL A 205 12.82 -15.72 -32.80
C VAL A 205 12.90 -14.28 -32.25
N THR A 206 11.90 -13.44 -32.53
CA THR A 206 11.83 -12.03 -32.06
C THR A 206 11.21 -11.89 -30.68
N MET A 207 10.67 -12.94 -30.12
CA MET A 207 9.96 -12.94 -28.81
C MET A 207 8.93 -11.83 -28.70
N GLY A 208 8.14 -11.59 -29.76
CA GLY A 208 7.12 -10.55 -29.84
C GLY A 208 7.66 -9.11 -29.95
N ALA A 209 8.97 -8.93 -30.23
CA ALA A 209 9.55 -7.58 -30.40
C ALA A 209 9.05 -6.85 -31.65
N LYS A 210 8.49 -7.58 -32.61
CA LYS A 210 7.95 -7.02 -33.86
C LYS A 210 6.49 -7.43 -34.02
N TYR A 211 5.67 -6.46 -34.35
CA TYR A 211 4.29 -6.66 -34.81
C TYR A 211 4.13 -6.06 -36.20
N GLU A 212 3.12 -6.52 -36.90
CA GLU A 212 2.74 -6.03 -38.23
C GLU A 212 1.52 -5.13 -38.10
N ILE A 213 1.55 -4.03 -38.83
CA ILE A 213 0.37 -3.15 -39.00
C ILE A 213 -0.42 -3.67 -40.15
N ARG A 214 -1.70 -3.98 -39.94
CA ARG A 214 -2.63 -4.51 -40.93
C ARG A 214 -3.95 -3.71 -40.94
N GLU A 215 -4.77 -3.92 -41.94
CA GLU A 215 -6.15 -3.45 -41.92
C GLU A 215 -6.96 -4.19 -40.84
N ILE A 216 -8.00 -3.51 -40.34
CA ILE A 216 -8.89 -4.12 -39.34
C ILE A 216 -9.63 -5.30 -39.98
N PRO A 217 -9.72 -6.47 -39.37
CA PRO A 217 -10.53 -7.57 -39.86
C PRO A 217 -11.97 -7.15 -40.11
N ALA A 218 -12.54 -7.60 -41.22
CA ALA A 218 -13.87 -7.16 -41.66
C ALA A 218 -14.99 -7.45 -40.65
N ASP A 219 -14.86 -8.52 -39.87
CA ASP A 219 -15.80 -8.90 -38.83
C ASP A 219 -15.70 -7.99 -37.57
N LEU A 220 -14.58 -7.30 -37.37
CA LEU A 220 -14.38 -6.34 -36.30
C LEU A 220 -14.59 -4.88 -36.70
N GLN A 221 -14.68 -4.57 -38.01
CA GLN A 221 -14.74 -3.20 -38.50
C GLN A 221 -15.93 -2.41 -37.91
N ALA A 222 -17.13 -2.96 -37.94
CA ALA A 222 -18.31 -2.29 -37.40
C ALA A 222 -18.19 -1.99 -35.89
N LYS A 223 -17.64 -2.92 -35.16
CA LYS A 223 -17.39 -2.76 -33.72
C LYS A 223 -16.28 -1.76 -33.42
N ALA A 224 -15.24 -1.74 -34.25
CA ALA A 224 -14.16 -0.75 -34.14
C ALA A 224 -14.70 0.67 -34.43
N ASP A 225 -15.57 0.83 -35.43
CA ASP A 225 -16.18 2.11 -35.74
C ASP A 225 -17.09 2.61 -34.58
N GLU A 226 -17.87 1.71 -33.99
CA GLU A 226 -18.68 2.03 -32.80
C GLU A 226 -17.83 2.50 -31.61
N TYR A 227 -16.80 1.74 -31.21
CA TYR A 227 -15.94 2.10 -30.11
C TYR A 227 -15.08 3.34 -30.42
N ARG A 228 -14.70 3.56 -31.68
CA ARG A 228 -14.03 4.78 -32.11
C ARG A 228 -14.94 6.00 -31.95
N ALA A 229 -16.22 5.90 -32.30
CA ALA A 229 -17.17 6.98 -32.10
C ALA A 229 -17.35 7.32 -30.61
N GLN A 230 -17.48 6.31 -29.74
CA GLN A 230 -17.55 6.49 -28.30
C GLN A 230 -16.27 7.13 -27.73
N LEU A 231 -15.08 6.75 -28.24
CA LEU A 231 -13.81 7.34 -27.85
C LEU A 231 -13.78 8.82 -28.19
N ILE A 232 -14.14 9.21 -29.40
CA ILE A 232 -14.15 10.62 -29.86
C ILE A 232 -15.14 11.43 -29.01
N GLU A 233 -16.36 10.91 -28.82
CA GLU A 233 -17.40 11.56 -28.01
C GLU A 233 -16.91 11.82 -26.58
N THR A 234 -16.33 10.79 -25.94
CA THR A 234 -15.80 10.92 -24.59
C THR A 234 -14.66 11.95 -24.51
N VAL A 235 -13.74 11.92 -25.49
CA VAL A 235 -12.58 12.84 -25.48
C VAL A 235 -13.00 14.27 -25.80
N ALA A 236 -14.07 14.48 -26.58
CA ALA A 236 -14.62 15.81 -26.84
C ALA A 236 -15.03 16.54 -25.55
N GLU A 237 -15.45 15.81 -24.51
CA GLU A 237 -15.77 16.38 -23.19
C GLU A 237 -14.55 17.04 -22.49
N SER A 238 -13.31 16.79 -22.96
CA SER A 238 -12.09 17.28 -22.31
C SER A 238 -11.86 18.78 -22.42
N SER A 239 -12.48 19.46 -23.42
CA SER A 239 -12.43 20.92 -23.60
C SER A 239 -13.58 21.44 -24.43
N GLU A 240 -13.94 22.71 -24.23
CA GLU A 240 -14.97 23.40 -25.02
C GLU A 240 -14.63 23.38 -26.53
N GLU A 241 -13.37 23.61 -26.88
CA GLU A 241 -12.92 23.62 -28.27
C GLU A 241 -13.14 22.26 -28.98
N LEU A 242 -12.82 21.15 -28.30
CA LEU A 242 -13.04 19.80 -28.86
C LEU A 242 -14.52 19.45 -28.92
N MET A 243 -15.30 19.93 -27.97
CA MET A 243 -16.75 19.74 -27.97
C MET A 243 -17.41 20.50 -29.16
N GLU A 244 -16.99 21.74 -29.44
CA GLU A 244 -17.45 22.50 -30.58
C GLU A 244 -17.14 21.78 -31.90
N LYS A 245 -15.88 21.35 -32.09
CA LYS A 245 -15.48 20.58 -33.28
C LYS A 245 -16.34 19.31 -33.47
N TYR A 246 -16.55 18.58 -32.35
CA TYR A 246 -17.36 17.37 -32.37
C TYR A 246 -18.82 17.65 -32.80
N LEU A 247 -19.44 18.68 -32.23
CA LEU A 247 -20.82 19.07 -32.54
C LEU A 247 -20.98 19.63 -33.96
N GLU A 248 -19.97 20.31 -34.52
CA GLU A 248 -19.94 20.82 -35.88
C GLU A 248 -19.59 19.75 -36.92
N GLY A 249 -19.19 18.54 -36.44
CA GLY A 249 -18.79 17.43 -37.32
C GLY A 249 -17.42 17.63 -37.97
N GLU A 250 -16.57 18.48 -37.36
CA GLU A 250 -15.21 18.67 -37.79
C GLU A 250 -14.33 17.50 -37.36
N GLU A 251 -13.25 17.22 -38.10
CA GLU A 251 -12.31 16.17 -37.78
C GLU A 251 -11.41 16.61 -36.62
N ILE A 252 -11.41 15.82 -35.50
CA ILE A 252 -10.48 15.97 -34.43
C ILE A 252 -9.21 15.17 -34.75
N SER A 253 -8.06 15.84 -34.77
CA SER A 253 -6.79 15.22 -35.11
C SER A 253 -6.34 14.23 -34.02
N ILE A 254 -5.45 13.30 -34.38
CA ILE A 254 -4.90 12.31 -33.45
C ILE A 254 -4.15 12.99 -32.29
N ASP A 255 -3.42 14.07 -32.55
CA ASP A 255 -2.70 14.81 -31.55
C ASP A 255 -3.62 15.49 -30.54
N GLU A 256 -4.73 16.06 -30.99
CA GLU A 256 -5.79 16.62 -30.14
C GLU A 256 -6.47 15.53 -29.31
N LEU A 257 -6.77 14.37 -29.91
CA LEU A 257 -7.30 13.23 -29.17
C LEU A 257 -6.32 12.75 -28.09
N LYS A 258 -5.04 12.61 -28.41
CA LYS A 258 -4.01 12.23 -27.42
C LYS A 258 -3.92 13.23 -26.28
N ALA A 259 -3.93 14.52 -26.57
CA ALA A 259 -3.90 15.58 -25.57
C ALA A 259 -5.14 15.54 -24.66
N GLY A 260 -6.33 15.33 -25.24
CA GLY A 260 -7.58 15.18 -24.50
C GLY A 260 -7.58 13.94 -23.60
N ILE A 261 -7.20 12.77 -24.15
CA ILE A 261 -7.09 11.52 -23.38
C ILE A 261 -6.10 11.71 -22.20
N ARG A 262 -4.93 12.29 -22.46
CA ARG A 262 -3.93 12.56 -21.44
C ARG A 262 -4.49 13.45 -20.32
N LYS A 263 -5.12 14.55 -20.66
CA LYS A 263 -5.70 15.49 -19.70
C LYS A 263 -6.74 14.80 -18.79
N MET A 264 -7.68 14.08 -19.39
CA MET A 264 -8.71 13.37 -18.65
C MET A 264 -8.16 12.23 -17.81
N THR A 265 -7.12 11.53 -18.29
CA THR A 265 -6.43 10.45 -17.53
C THR A 265 -5.70 11.01 -16.32
N ILE A 266 -4.96 12.11 -16.48
CA ILE A 266 -4.25 12.77 -15.37
C ILE A 266 -5.22 13.25 -14.29
N ASN A 267 -6.40 13.71 -14.68
CA ASN A 267 -7.47 14.13 -13.77
C ASN A 267 -8.27 12.95 -13.18
N SER A 268 -7.97 11.71 -13.58
CA SER A 268 -8.72 10.51 -13.18
C SER A 268 -10.21 10.54 -13.58
N GLU A 269 -10.55 11.28 -14.66
CA GLU A 269 -11.89 11.34 -15.22
C GLU A 269 -12.21 10.12 -16.09
N ILE A 270 -11.19 9.55 -16.72
CA ILE A 270 -11.26 8.33 -17.53
C ILE A 270 -10.04 7.43 -17.26
N TYR A 271 -10.20 6.17 -17.62
CA TYR A 271 -9.14 5.16 -17.52
C TYR A 271 -8.96 4.45 -18.87
N PRO A 272 -7.91 4.78 -19.65
CA PRO A 272 -7.64 4.12 -20.93
C PRO A 272 -7.41 2.62 -20.75
N VAL A 273 -8.11 1.79 -21.53
CA VAL A 273 -8.07 0.32 -21.43
C VAL A 273 -7.39 -0.27 -22.66
N PHE A 274 -6.36 -1.04 -22.41
CA PHE A 274 -5.57 -1.80 -23.37
C PHE A 274 -5.74 -3.30 -23.11
N CYS A 275 -5.40 -4.15 -24.07
CA CYS A 275 -5.45 -5.59 -23.89
C CYS A 275 -4.26 -6.31 -24.52
N GLY A 276 -3.99 -7.52 -24.01
CA GLY A 276 -2.88 -8.31 -24.50
C GLY A 276 -2.69 -9.63 -23.75
N SER A 277 -1.59 -10.27 -24.04
CA SER A 277 -1.07 -11.41 -23.31
C SER A 277 0.43 -11.23 -23.08
N ALA A 278 0.81 -10.87 -21.85
CA ALA A 278 2.21 -10.75 -21.49
C ALA A 278 2.94 -12.09 -21.66
N PHE A 279 2.29 -13.20 -21.33
CA PHE A 279 2.87 -14.54 -21.49
C PHE A 279 3.16 -14.89 -22.97
N LYS A 280 2.28 -14.49 -23.87
CA LYS A 280 2.47 -14.69 -25.32
C LYS A 280 3.24 -13.55 -26.01
N ASN A 281 3.76 -12.60 -25.25
CA ASN A 281 4.52 -11.45 -25.75
C ASN A 281 3.72 -10.56 -26.72
N ARG A 282 2.42 -10.35 -26.45
CA ARG A 282 1.51 -9.59 -27.33
C ARG A 282 0.87 -8.43 -26.56
N GLY A 283 0.88 -7.22 -27.14
CA GLY A 283 0.18 -6.05 -26.60
C GLY A 283 0.95 -5.21 -25.59
N VAL A 284 2.16 -5.61 -25.18
CA VAL A 284 2.93 -4.88 -24.14
C VAL A 284 3.54 -3.58 -24.67
N GLN A 285 4.01 -3.56 -25.93
CA GLN A 285 4.60 -2.34 -26.51
C GLN A 285 3.57 -1.20 -26.64
N PRO A 286 2.35 -1.41 -27.16
CA PRO A 286 1.32 -0.34 -27.18
C PRO A 286 0.95 0.14 -25.77
N MET A 287 1.02 -0.72 -24.75
CA MET A 287 0.83 -0.30 -23.37
C MET A 287 1.99 0.59 -22.89
N LEU A 288 3.23 0.29 -23.27
CA LEU A 288 4.39 1.15 -22.98
C LEU A 288 4.28 2.52 -23.66
N ASP A 289 3.82 2.56 -24.91
CA ASP A 289 3.53 3.82 -25.62
C ASP A 289 2.47 4.61 -24.84
N ALA A 290 1.42 3.95 -24.34
CA ALA A 290 0.38 4.57 -23.53
C ALA A 290 0.88 5.10 -22.18
N VAL A 291 1.83 4.44 -21.53
CA VAL A 291 2.49 4.95 -20.33
C VAL A 291 3.15 6.30 -20.61
N VAL A 292 3.85 6.42 -21.73
CA VAL A 292 4.52 7.68 -22.12
C VAL A 292 3.50 8.74 -22.55
N ASP A 293 2.48 8.35 -23.32
CA ASP A 293 1.50 9.27 -23.89
C ASP A 293 0.50 9.81 -22.86
N TYR A 294 0.02 8.97 -21.92
CA TYR A 294 -1.15 9.29 -21.11
C TYR A 294 -0.90 9.42 -19.61
N LEU A 295 0.14 8.76 -19.06
CA LEU A 295 0.44 8.90 -17.65
C LEU A 295 1.23 10.18 -17.35
N PRO A 296 1.05 10.78 -16.14
CA PRO A 296 1.70 12.03 -15.80
C PRO A 296 3.21 11.90 -15.66
N ASN A 297 3.89 12.99 -15.92
CA ASN A 297 5.26 13.22 -15.50
C ASN A 297 5.30 14.02 -14.18
N PRO A 298 6.46 14.19 -13.53
CA PRO A 298 6.53 14.94 -12.28
C PRO A 298 6.05 16.39 -12.32
N LEU A 299 5.98 17.01 -13.50
CA LEU A 299 5.49 18.39 -13.67
C LEU A 299 3.96 18.47 -13.77
N ASP A 300 3.31 17.37 -14.10
CA ASP A 300 1.83 17.29 -14.18
C ASP A 300 1.18 17.06 -12.82
N VAL A 301 1.97 16.58 -11.83
CA VAL A 301 1.49 16.30 -10.48
C VAL A 301 1.50 17.59 -9.65
N PRO A 302 0.51 17.83 -8.79
CA PRO A 302 0.52 18.99 -7.90
C PRO A 302 1.82 19.08 -7.08
N PRO A 303 2.28 20.30 -6.77
CA PRO A 303 3.43 20.49 -5.90
C PRO A 303 3.24 19.78 -4.56
N MET A 304 4.33 19.22 -4.02
CA MET A 304 4.27 18.51 -2.75
C MET A 304 4.01 19.48 -1.60
N ILE A 305 3.02 19.16 -0.79
CA ILE A 305 2.65 19.90 0.41
C ILE A 305 3.28 19.23 1.63
N GLY A 306 3.68 20.02 2.59
CA GLY A 306 4.19 19.61 3.89
C GLY A 306 4.06 20.75 4.89
N HIS A 307 4.60 20.60 6.09
CA HIS A 307 4.55 21.59 7.14
C HIS A 307 5.93 21.91 7.70
N ASP A 308 6.04 23.04 8.38
CA ASP A 308 7.27 23.43 9.09
C ASP A 308 7.44 22.50 10.31
N PRO A 309 8.62 21.87 10.53
CA PRO A 309 8.85 21.00 11.69
C PRO A 309 8.62 21.65 13.06
N ARG A 310 8.58 22.98 13.12
CA ARG A 310 8.40 23.77 14.34
C ARG A 310 6.99 24.31 14.52
N ASP A 311 6.18 24.24 13.47
CA ASP A 311 4.83 24.83 13.41
C ASP A 311 4.01 24.01 12.40
N GLU A 312 3.27 23.03 12.91
CA GLU A 312 2.47 22.11 12.11
C GLU A 312 1.31 22.81 11.38
N GLU A 313 0.87 23.97 11.85
CA GLU A 313 -0.17 24.77 11.16
C GLU A 313 0.39 25.53 9.95
N LYS A 314 1.72 25.67 9.86
CA LYS A 314 2.37 26.37 8.77
C LYS A 314 2.66 25.44 7.59
N GLU A 315 1.75 25.48 6.62
CA GLU A 315 1.89 24.75 5.37
C GLU A 315 3.04 25.29 4.50
N LEU A 316 3.82 24.39 3.95
CA LEU A 316 4.91 24.66 3.03
C LEU A 316 4.74 23.85 1.75
N THR A 317 5.11 24.44 0.61
CA THR A 317 4.99 23.79 -0.71
C THR A 317 6.36 23.61 -1.35
N ARG A 318 6.57 22.51 -2.07
CA ARG A 318 7.78 22.23 -2.87
C ARG A 318 7.39 21.88 -4.30
N LYS A 319 7.97 22.61 -5.26
CA LYS A 319 7.81 22.33 -6.69
C LYS A 319 8.88 21.32 -7.17
N PRO A 320 8.58 20.52 -8.19
CA PRO A 320 9.53 19.56 -8.76
C PRO A 320 10.57 20.29 -9.63
N SER A 321 11.46 21.03 -8.99
CA SER A 321 12.55 21.79 -9.62
C SER A 321 13.86 21.58 -8.87
N SER A 322 14.97 21.45 -9.60
CA SER A 322 16.31 21.35 -9.02
C SER A 322 16.79 22.62 -8.33
N GLU A 323 16.16 23.77 -8.59
CA GLU A 323 16.48 25.07 -7.99
C GLU A 323 15.81 25.27 -6.62
N GLU A 324 14.80 24.47 -6.31
CA GLU A 324 14.12 24.47 -5.00
C GLU A 324 15.03 23.86 -3.92
N PRO A 325 14.78 24.14 -2.62
CA PRO A 325 15.46 23.44 -1.55
C PRO A 325 15.21 21.93 -1.62
N PHE A 326 16.22 21.12 -1.34
CA PHE A 326 16.10 19.67 -1.37
C PHE A 326 15.04 19.15 -0.39
N SER A 327 14.16 18.30 -0.89
CA SER A 327 13.25 17.49 -0.07
C SER A 327 12.98 16.14 -0.73
N ALA A 328 12.98 15.09 0.08
CA ALA A 328 12.75 13.73 -0.35
C ALA A 328 12.00 12.92 0.72
N LEU A 329 11.21 11.95 0.30
CA LEU A 329 10.53 11.00 1.16
C LEU A 329 11.25 9.64 1.09
N ALA A 330 11.66 9.11 2.25
CA ALA A 330 12.14 7.75 2.39
C ALA A 330 10.93 6.80 2.42
N PHE A 331 10.63 6.14 1.31
CA PHE A 331 9.42 5.33 1.21
C PHE A 331 9.64 3.82 1.39
N LYS A 332 10.90 3.37 1.31
CA LYS A 332 11.26 1.97 1.51
C LYS A 332 12.65 1.83 2.06
N ILE A 333 12.81 0.88 2.98
CA ILE A 333 14.09 0.43 3.49
C ILE A 333 14.27 -1.04 3.16
N ALA A 334 15.46 -1.42 2.73
CA ALA A 334 15.83 -2.80 2.46
C ALA A 334 17.19 -3.12 3.07
N ALA A 335 17.33 -4.32 3.64
CA ALA A 335 18.63 -4.85 4.04
C ALA A 335 19.43 -5.24 2.79
N HIS A 336 20.68 -4.81 2.72
CA HIS A 336 21.56 -5.16 1.63
C HIS A 336 22.81 -5.90 2.14
N PRO A 337 23.20 -7.03 1.54
CA PRO A 337 24.28 -7.87 2.05
C PRO A 337 25.61 -7.15 2.24
N PHE A 338 25.93 -6.19 1.35
CA PHE A 338 27.21 -5.48 1.35
C PHE A 338 27.15 -4.07 1.96
N PHE A 339 26.02 -3.38 1.84
CA PHE A 339 25.87 -1.98 2.25
C PHE A 339 25.12 -1.81 3.58
N GLY A 340 24.59 -2.88 4.13
CA GLY A 340 23.77 -2.87 5.34
C GLY A 340 22.36 -2.38 5.04
N GLN A 341 22.08 -1.10 5.22
CA GLN A 341 20.77 -0.50 4.96
C GLN A 341 20.80 0.29 3.63
N LEU A 342 19.84 -0.02 2.76
CA LEU A 342 19.56 0.70 1.53
C LEU A 342 18.22 1.42 1.69
N THR A 343 18.23 2.75 1.57
CA THR A 343 17.03 3.58 1.73
C THR A 343 16.59 4.10 0.37
N PHE A 344 15.40 3.71 -0.08
CA PHE A 344 14.80 4.24 -1.30
C PHE A 344 14.12 5.57 -1.02
N ILE A 345 14.47 6.59 -1.81
CA ILE A 345 13.97 7.94 -1.67
C ILE A 345 13.33 8.42 -2.97
N ARG A 346 12.18 9.09 -2.85
CA ARG A 346 11.59 9.91 -3.91
C ARG A 346 11.99 11.35 -3.66
N VAL A 347 12.72 11.96 -4.59
CA VAL A 347 13.10 13.38 -4.51
C VAL A 347 11.96 14.21 -5.10
N TYR A 348 11.37 15.07 -4.28
CA TYR A 348 10.27 15.94 -4.70
C TYR A 348 10.76 17.33 -5.14
N SER A 349 11.82 17.84 -4.54
CA SER A 349 12.39 19.13 -4.88
C SER A 349 13.91 19.17 -4.67
N GLY A 350 14.56 20.08 -5.36
CA GLY A 350 15.97 20.36 -5.19
C GLY A 350 16.91 19.33 -5.79
N HIS A 351 18.15 19.44 -5.38
CA HIS A 351 19.25 18.56 -5.74
C HIS A 351 20.12 18.29 -4.52
N VAL A 352 20.67 17.10 -4.41
CA VAL A 352 21.62 16.72 -3.36
C VAL A 352 22.74 15.85 -3.93
N GLU A 353 23.98 16.11 -3.57
CA GLU A 353 25.14 15.32 -3.97
C GLU A 353 25.43 14.18 -2.97
N ALA A 354 26.02 13.11 -3.46
CA ALA A 354 26.56 12.06 -2.61
C ALA A 354 27.60 12.63 -1.65
N GLY A 355 27.56 12.23 -0.38
CA GLY A 355 28.42 12.78 0.67
C GLY A 355 27.86 14.00 1.40
N SER A 356 26.73 14.58 0.96
CA SER A 356 26.11 15.74 1.58
C SER A 356 25.45 15.43 2.93
N GLN A 357 25.37 16.46 3.78
CA GLN A 357 24.55 16.43 4.99
C GLN A 357 23.10 16.81 4.67
N VAL A 358 22.18 16.08 5.21
CA VAL A 358 20.73 16.34 5.18
C VAL A 358 20.16 16.29 6.58
N VAL A 359 18.95 16.76 6.76
CA VAL A 359 18.19 16.61 8.01
C VAL A 359 17.02 15.65 7.77
N ASN A 360 16.92 14.65 8.62
CA ASN A 360 15.69 13.91 8.80
C ASN A 360 14.75 14.79 9.65
N SER A 361 13.87 15.52 9.00
CA SER A 361 13.00 16.52 9.64
C SER A 361 11.90 15.89 10.48
N THR A 362 11.47 14.66 10.16
CA THR A 362 10.50 13.91 10.95
C THR A 362 11.05 13.60 12.36
N LYS A 363 12.35 13.31 12.46
CA LYS A 363 13.02 12.95 13.73
C LYS A 363 13.91 14.05 14.29
N GLY A 364 14.07 15.17 13.58
CA GLY A 364 14.97 16.27 13.96
C GLY A 364 16.45 15.90 13.99
N LYS A 365 16.87 14.85 13.25
CA LYS A 365 18.24 14.34 13.26
C LYS A 365 19.01 14.73 11.99
N LYS A 366 20.29 15.07 12.16
CA LYS A 366 21.22 15.28 11.04
C LYS A 366 21.75 13.93 10.55
N GLU A 367 21.70 13.72 9.25
CA GLU A 367 22.18 12.51 8.59
C GLU A 367 23.11 12.85 7.42
N ARG A 368 23.84 11.86 6.95
CA ARG A 368 24.72 12.01 5.79
C ARG A 368 24.40 10.96 4.74
N ILE A 369 24.13 11.40 3.53
CA ILE A 369 24.03 10.51 2.37
C ILE A 369 25.44 10.06 2.00
N GLY A 370 25.75 8.77 2.15
CA GLY A 370 27.06 8.21 1.83
C GLY A 370 27.24 8.08 0.32
N LYS A 371 26.42 7.28 -0.32
CA LYS A 371 26.36 7.09 -1.78
C LYS A 371 24.93 7.07 -2.25
N LEU A 372 24.75 7.37 -3.53
CA LEU A 372 23.47 7.34 -4.23
C LEU A 372 23.55 6.36 -5.39
N PHE A 373 22.46 5.65 -5.64
CA PHE A 373 22.32 4.70 -6.74
C PHE A 373 21.01 4.90 -7.48
N GLN A 374 21.05 4.70 -8.77
CA GLN A 374 19.88 4.44 -9.60
C GLN A 374 19.79 2.93 -9.83
N MET A 375 18.61 2.36 -9.67
CA MET A 375 18.41 0.92 -9.77
C MET A 375 18.09 0.53 -11.21
N HIS A 376 18.94 -0.27 -11.83
CA HIS A 376 18.75 -0.82 -13.17
C HIS A 376 18.62 -2.36 -13.06
N ALA A 377 17.41 -2.87 -12.97
CA ALA A 377 17.15 -4.27 -12.61
C ALA A 377 17.84 -4.62 -11.26
N ASN A 378 18.70 -5.62 -11.23
CA ASN A 378 19.44 -6.05 -10.03
C ASN A 378 20.81 -5.37 -9.89
N LYS A 379 21.04 -4.26 -10.60
CA LYS A 379 22.33 -3.54 -10.57
C LYS A 379 22.15 -2.14 -9.98
N GLU A 380 22.94 -1.85 -8.97
CA GLU A 380 23.08 -0.53 -8.42
C GLU A 380 24.05 0.28 -9.30
N MET A 381 23.53 1.26 -10.01
CA MET A 381 24.35 2.20 -10.79
C MET A 381 24.64 3.42 -9.93
N PRO A 382 25.91 3.64 -9.51
CA PRO A 382 26.26 4.78 -8.69
C PRO A 382 26.05 6.10 -9.48
N VAL A 383 25.48 7.09 -8.79
CA VAL A 383 25.27 8.44 -9.30
C VAL A 383 25.88 9.46 -8.37
N GLU A 384 26.32 10.60 -8.90
CA GLU A 384 26.96 11.67 -8.12
C GLU A 384 25.95 12.48 -7.32
N GLY A 385 24.71 12.60 -7.82
CA GLY A 385 23.66 13.37 -7.18
C GLY A 385 22.26 12.80 -7.42
N ALA A 386 21.33 13.25 -6.60
CA ALA A 386 19.90 12.96 -6.70
C ALA A 386 19.15 14.26 -6.94
N THR A 387 18.26 14.27 -7.94
CA THR A 387 17.55 15.46 -8.40
C THR A 387 16.04 15.26 -8.33
N ALA A 388 15.29 16.35 -8.19
CA ALA A 388 13.84 16.37 -8.16
C ALA A 388 13.19 15.52 -9.27
N GLY A 389 12.08 14.88 -8.98
CA GLY A 389 11.29 14.11 -9.92
C GLY A 389 11.71 12.64 -10.08
N HIS A 390 12.81 12.20 -9.48
CA HIS A 390 13.36 10.86 -9.65
C HIS A 390 13.35 10.03 -8.35
N ILE A 391 13.59 8.73 -8.51
CA ILE A 391 13.71 7.75 -7.43
C ILE A 391 15.14 7.25 -7.38
N TYR A 392 15.72 7.26 -6.18
CA TYR A 392 17.08 6.80 -5.92
C TYR A 392 17.13 5.86 -4.71
N ALA A 393 18.22 5.11 -4.62
CA ALA A 393 18.59 4.39 -3.42
C ALA A 393 19.80 5.05 -2.77
N ALA A 394 19.73 5.31 -1.48
CA ALA A 394 20.78 5.97 -0.69
C ALA A 394 21.32 5.02 0.39
N ILE A 395 22.63 5.11 0.65
CA ILE A 395 23.27 4.45 1.78
C ILE A 395 23.89 5.48 2.72
N GLY A 396 24.06 5.09 3.99
CA GLY A 396 24.67 5.95 5.01
C GLY A 396 23.65 6.61 5.94
N LEU A 397 22.37 6.50 5.65
CA LEU A 397 21.26 6.96 6.50
C LEU A 397 21.02 5.94 7.61
N LYS A 398 21.36 6.30 8.85
CA LYS A 398 21.36 5.35 9.99
C LYS A 398 20.07 5.37 10.79
N ASP A 399 19.50 6.55 10.96
CA ASP A 399 18.32 6.81 11.77
C ASP A 399 17.03 6.93 10.94
N THR A 400 17.16 6.98 9.62
CA THR A 400 16.02 7.10 8.70
C THR A 400 15.23 5.79 8.62
N THR A 401 13.93 5.88 8.79
CA THR A 401 12.96 4.79 8.63
C THR A 401 11.96 5.12 7.52
N THR A 402 11.15 4.15 7.16
CA THR A 402 10.11 4.33 6.14
C THR A 402 9.10 5.40 6.59
N GLY A 403 8.81 6.36 5.71
CA GLY A 403 7.94 7.50 5.99
C GLY A 403 8.66 8.78 6.41
N ASP A 404 9.96 8.70 6.70
CA ASP A 404 10.72 9.87 7.11
C ASP A 404 10.99 10.84 5.94
N THR A 405 11.01 12.12 6.25
CA THR A 405 11.39 13.19 5.31
C THR A 405 12.85 13.56 5.47
N LEU A 406 13.55 13.60 4.35
CA LEU A 406 14.92 14.12 4.26
C LEU A 406 14.90 15.47 3.55
N CYS A 407 15.54 16.48 4.10
CA CYS A 407 15.51 17.83 3.53
C CYS A 407 16.80 18.60 3.75
N ASP A 408 16.87 19.76 3.08
CA ASP A 408 17.93 20.76 3.28
C ASP A 408 17.92 21.25 4.73
N PRO A 409 19.07 21.25 5.44
CA PRO A 409 19.17 21.75 6.81
C PRO A 409 18.69 23.19 7.01
N ALA A 410 18.83 24.06 6.01
CA ALA A 410 18.44 25.47 6.09
C ALA A 410 16.95 25.71 5.81
N ASN A 411 16.33 24.85 5.03
CA ASN A 411 14.94 24.99 4.56
C ASN A 411 14.13 23.72 4.87
N GLN A 412 13.94 23.45 6.15
CA GLN A 412 13.30 22.21 6.61
C GLN A 412 11.81 22.19 6.27
N ILE A 413 11.33 20.99 5.93
CA ILE A 413 9.93 20.67 5.70
C ILE A 413 9.72 19.24 6.18
N VAL A 414 8.56 18.95 6.76
CA VAL A 414 8.06 17.59 6.95
C VAL A 414 6.97 17.37 5.91
N LEU A 415 7.21 16.45 4.99
CA LEU A 415 6.20 16.03 4.03
C LEU A 415 5.11 15.24 4.77
N GLU A 416 3.91 15.22 4.22
CA GLU A 416 2.81 14.48 4.80
C GLU A 416 3.21 13.04 5.17
N SER A 417 2.98 12.66 6.42
CA SER A 417 3.37 11.35 6.93
C SER A 417 2.48 10.24 6.36
N MET A 418 3.07 9.08 6.10
CA MET A 418 2.31 7.87 5.77
C MET A 418 1.67 7.32 7.03
N SER A 419 0.34 7.12 7.01
CA SER A 419 -0.36 6.39 8.07
C SER A 419 -0.32 4.89 7.75
N PHE A 420 0.05 4.08 8.74
CA PHE A 420 0.09 2.63 8.60
C PHE A 420 -1.01 1.99 9.43
N PRO A 421 -1.72 0.96 8.90
CA PRO A 421 -2.71 0.25 9.67
C PRO A 421 -2.07 -0.51 10.84
N GLU A 422 -2.81 -0.63 11.93
CA GLU A 422 -2.39 -1.43 13.07
C GLU A 422 -2.42 -2.92 12.74
N PRO A 423 -1.45 -3.70 13.27
CA PRO A 423 -1.45 -5.15 13.11
C PRO A 423 -2.73 -5.81 13.63
N VAL A 424 -3.18 -6.86 12.96
CA VAL A 424 -4.42 -7.57 13.31
C VAL A 424 -4.20 -8.96 13.91
N ILE A 425 -2.99 -9.50 13.79
CA ILE A 425 -2.61 -10.83 14.26
C ILE A 425 -1.25 -10.78 14.97
N SER A 426 -1.07 -11.61 15.98
CA SER A 426 0.19 -11.73 16.69
C SER A 426 0.55 -13.18 17.00
N VAL A 427 1.85 -13.45 17.14
CA VAL A 427 2.39 -14.74 17.59
C VAL A 427 3.50 -14.52 18.61
N ALA A 428 3.62 -15.44 19.56
CA ALA A 428 4.78 -15.49 20.44
C ALA A 428 5.96 -16.16 19.71
N ILE A 429 7.15 -15.60 19.83
CA ILE A 429 8.38 -16.18 19.30
C ILE A 429 9.40 -16.38 20.42
N GLU A 430 9.90 -17.62 20.56
CA GLU A 430 10.83 -18.01 21.60
C GLU A 430 12.11 -18.56 20.97
N PRO A 431 13.27 -17.92 21.18
CA PRO A 431 14.54 -18.43 20.68
C PRO A 431 14.94 -19.71 21.40
N ASN A 432 15.52 -20.66 20.68
CA ASN A 432 15.91 -21.97 21.24
C ASN A 432 17.12 -21.86 22.18
N THR A 433 18.02 -20.91 21.95
CA THR A 433 19.25 -20.73 22.72
C THR A 433 19.51 -19.25 23.04
N LYS A 434 20.43 -18.97 24.00
CA LYS A 434 20.88 -17.60 24.26
C LYS A 434 21.55 -16.94 23.04
N GLY A 435 22.27 -17.71 22.22
CA GLY A 435 22.84 -17.18 20.98
C GLY A 435 21.78 -16.80 19.95
N ASP A 436 20.66 -17.51 19.92
CA ASP A 436 19.54 -17.18 19.06
C ASP A 436 18.78 -15.96 19.54
N GLN A 437 18.80 -15.65 20.84
CA GLN A 437 18.24 -14.42 21.40
C GLN A 437 18.90 -13.16 20.82
N GLU A 438 20.22 -13.14 20.70
CA GLU A 438 20.96 -12.02 20.13
C GLU A 438 20.67 -11.86 18.64
N LYS A 439 20.62 -12.98 17.93
CA LYS A 439 20.24 -13.00 16.50
C LYS A 439 18.80 -12.54 16.29
N LEU A 440 17.86 -13.01 17.15
CA LEU A 440 16.46 -12.61 17.10
C LEU A 440 16.32 -11.10 17.33
N SER A 441 16.99 -10.54 18.32
CA SER A 441 16.97 -9.10 18.59
C SER A 441 17.49 -8.29 17.40
N THR A 442 18.56 -8.76 16.74
CA THR A 442 19.11 -8.13 15.55
C THR A 442 18.15 -8.24 14.35
N ALA A 443 17.53 -9.41 14.16
CA ALA A 443 16.55 -9.64 13.11
C ALA A 443 15.33 -8.74 13.28
N ILE A 444 14.76 -8.70 14.47
CA ILE A 444 13.63 -7.86 14.83
C ILE A 444 13.93 -6.39 14.52
N GLN A 445 15.06 -5.86 14.99
CA GLN A 445 15.44 -4.48 14.78
C GLN A 445 15.50 -4.12 13.28
N LYS A 446 16.08 -4.99 12.46
CA LYS A 446 16.21 -4.77 11.02
C LYS A 446 14.86 -4.88 10.31
N LEU A 447 14.09 -5.92 10.61
CA LEU A 447 12.79 -6.14 9.97
C LEU A 447 11.77 -5.06 10.36
N SER A 448 11.76 -4.59 11.61
CA SER A 448 10.91 -3.47 12.03
C SER A 448 11.30 -2.13 11.38
N ALA A 449 12.58 -1.96 11.02
CA ALA A 449 13.02 -0.78 10.26
C ALA A 449 12.57 -0.82 8.80
N GLU A 450 12.45 -2.03 8.22
CA GLU A 450 11.96 -2.24 6.86
C GLU A 450 10.43 -2.11 6.77
N ASP A 451 9.72 -2.67 7.76
CA ASP A 451 8.27 -2.79 7.76
C ASP A 451 7.64 -2.19 9.03
N PRO A 452 7.03 -1.00 8.95
CA PRO A 452 6.41 -0.33 10.10
C PRO A 452 5.14 -1.04 10.61
N THR A 453 4.54 -1.97 9.86
CA THR A 453 3.42 -2.80 10.34
C THR A 453 3.86 -4.05 11.08
N PHE A 454 5.16 -4.34 11.07
CA PHE A 454 5.75 -5.35 11.92
C PHE A 454 6.04 -4.75 13.29
N GLN A 455 5.17 -5.02 14.25
CA GLN A 455 5.30 -4.55 15.63
C GLN A 455 5.81 -5.66 16.54
N VAL A 456 6.58 -5.26 17.53
CA VAL A 456 7.16 -6.19 18.52
C VAL A 456 6.94 -5.66 19.92
N SER A 457 6.44 -6.51 20.79
CA SER A 457 6.23 -6.22 22.19
C SER A 457 6.78 -7.35 23.08
N LEU A 458 7.15 -7.01 24.29
CA LEU A 458 7.48 -7.99 25.30
C LEU A 458 6.25 -8.19 26.20
N ASN A 459 5.81 -9.42 26.35
CA ASN A 459 4.80 -9.75 27.35
C ASN A 459 5.49 -9.77 28.72
N GLU A 460 5.22 -8.79 29.58
CA GLU A 460 5.85 -8.63 30.88
C GLU A 460 5.53 -9.77 31.84
N ASP A 461 4.33 -10.37 31.72
CA ASP A 461 3.89 -11.45 32.58
C ASP A 461 4.56 -12.79 32.24
N THR A 462 4.74 -13.07 30.95
CA THR A 462 5.32 -14.34 30.48
C THR A 462 6.79 -14.24 30.06
N GLY A 463 7.31 -13.03 29.88
CA GLY A 463 8.64 -12.78 29.32
C GLY A 463 8.79 -13.16 27.84
N GLN A 464 7.69 -13.46 27.16
CA GLN A 464 7.70 -13.85 25.75
C GLN A 464 7.79 -12.63 24.82
N THR A 465 8.56 -12.75 23.77
CA THR A 465 8.55 -11.78 22.67
C THR A 465 7.34 -12.05 21.77
N ILE A 466 6.48 -11.05 21.63
CA ILE A 466 5.29 -11.10 20.78
C ILE A 466 5.60 -10.31 19.51
N ILE A 467 5.42 -10.92 18.34
CA ILE A 467 5.49 -10.28 17.04
C ILE A 467 4.09 -10.17 16.44
N ALA A 468 3.78 -9.01 15.88
CA ALA A 468 2.47 -8.71 15.31
C ALA A 468 2.59 -8.23 13.85
N GLY A 469 1.58 -8.53 13.03
CA GLY A 469 1.56 -8.23 11.61
C GLY A 469 0.15 -8.21 11.01
N MET A 470 0.07 -8.02 9.69
CA MET A 470 -1.18 -7.80 8.96
C MET A 470 -1.94 -9.08 8.62
N GLY A 471 -1.31 -10.25 8.71
CA GLY A 471 -1.93 -11.54 8.40
C GLY A 471 -1.00 -12.72 8.68
N GLU A 472 -1.55 -13.94 8.56
CA GLU A 472 -0.77 -15.17 8.78
C GLU A 472 0.41 -15.28 7.81
N LEU A 473 0.17 -15.03 6.53
CA LEU A 473 1.22 -15.07 5.52
C LEU A 473 2.32 -14.05 5.78
N HIS A 474 1.95 -12.84 6.22
CA HIS A 474 2.90 -11.80 6.58
C HIS A 474 3.84 -12.27 7.70
N LEU A 475 3.29 -12.78 8.81
CA LEU A 475 4.09 -13.30 9.93
C LEU A 475 4.93 -14.53 9.54
N ASP A 476 4.37 -15.45 8.75
CA ASP A 476 5.11 -16.62 8.24
C ASP A 476 6.35 -16.22 7.44
N ILE A 477 6.21 -15.21 6.57
CA ILE A 477 7.32 -14.69 5.77
C ILE A 477 8.38 -14.04 6.66
N LEU A 478 7.97 -13.22 7.64
CA LEU A 478 8.90 -12.58 8.57
C LEU A 478 9.68 -13.62 9.40
N VAL A 479 9.00 -14.64 9.90
CA VAL A 479 9.64 -15.75 10.62
C VAL A 479 10.60 -16.53 9.73
N ASP A 480 10.20 -16.82 8.50
CA ASP A 480 11.07 -17.52 7.53
C ASP A 480 12.29 -16.68 7.15
N ARG A 481 12.13 -15.35 7.01
CA ARG A 481 13.25 -14.41 6.83
C ARG A 481 14.20 -14.42 8.03
N MET A 482 13.67 -14.41 9.26
CA MET A 482 14.49 -14.53 10.47
C MET A 482 15.35 -15.80 10.45
N ARG A 483 14.75 -16.91 10.00
CA ARG A 483 15.46 -18.21 9.88
C ARG A 483 16.51 -18.18 8.77
N ARG A 484 16.16 -17.74 7.56
CA ARG A 484 17.03 -17.82 6.37
C ARG A 484 18.11 -16.75 6.36
N GLU A 485 17.75 -15.50 6.62
CA GLU A 485 18.67 -14.37 6.50
C GLU A 485 19.50 -14.17 7.77
N PHE A 486 18.88 -14.34 8.94
CA PHE A 486 19.52 -14.06 10.25
C PHE A 486 19.94 -15.32 11.00
N LYS A 487 19.64 -16.51 10.48
CA LYS A 487 19.97 -17.80 11.11
C LYS A 487 19.42 -17.91 12.54
N VAL A 488 18.19 -17.43 12.75
CA VAL A 488 17.48 -17.53 14.03
C VAL A 488 16.80 -18.89 14.15
N GLU A 489 17.10 -19.63 15.20
CA GLU A 489 16.37 -20.85 15.58
C GLU A 489 15.37 -20.48 16.69
N ALA A 490 14.09 -20.50 16.39
CA ALA A 490 13.04 -20.12 17.31
C ALA A 490 11.77 -20.96 17.16
N ASN A 491 11.06 -21.15 18.28
CA ASN A 491 9.71 -21.72 18.31
C ASN A 491 8.68 -20.60 18.14
N VAL A 492 7.71 -20.82 17.26
CA VAL A 492 6.63 -19.87 17.00
C VAL A 492 5.33 -20.45 17.54
N GLY A 493 4.65 -19.67 18.36
CA GLY A 493 3.35 -20.03 18.94
C GLY A 493 2.22 -20.03 17.91
N LYS A 494 1.01 -20.39 18.34
CA LYS A 494 -0.19 -20.30 17.48
C LYS A 494 -0.61 -18.85 17.31
N PRO A 495 -1.11 -18.46 16.13
CA PRO A 495 -1.62 -17.12 15.89
C PRO A 495 -2.73 -16.75 16.88
N GLN A 496 -2.68 -15.51 17.34
CA GLN A 496 -3.68 -14.93 18.23
C GLN A 496 -4.23 -13.65 17.63
N VAL A 497 -5.53 -13.43 17.86
CA VAL A 497 -6.20 -12.21 17.40
C VAL A 497 -5.76 -11.03 18.26
N ALA A 498 -5.41 -9.93 17.64
CA ALA A 498 -5.15 -8.67 18.33
C ALA A 498 -6.48 -7.98 18.64
N TYR A 499 -7.07 -8.33 19.78
CA TYR A 499 -8.25 -7.65 20.29
C TYR A 499 -7.94 -6.22 20.69
N ARG A 500 -8.98 -5.37 20.68
CA ARG A 500 -8.94 -3.98 21.17
C ARG A 500 -10.07 -3.77 22.17
N GLU A 501 -10.02 -2.68 22.89
CA GLU A 501 -11.10 -2.25 23.76
C GLU A 501 -11.57 -0.85 23.33
N THR A 502 -12.83 -0.51 23.61
CA THR A 502 -13.35 0.85 23.43
C THR A 502 -14.47 1.12 24.43
N ILE A 503 -14.96 2.34 24.48
CA ILE A 503 -16.09 2.75 25.31
C ILE A 503 -17.32 3.06 24.46
N LYS A 504 -18.51 2.84 24.99
CA LYS A 504 -19.79 3.12 24.31
C LYS A 504 -20.49 4.37 24.80
N ARG A 505 -20.09 4.91 25.94
CA ARG A 505 -20.73 6.05 26.57
C ARG A 505 -19.71 7.11 26.95
N ALA A 506 -20.12 8.37 26.83
CA ALA A 506 -19.35 9.46 27.38
C ALA A 506 -19.46 9.51 28.92
N VAL A 507 -18.39 9.94 29.55
CA VAL A 507 -18.36 10.32 30.97
C VAL A 507 -17.97 11.81 30.98
N GLU A 508 -18.98 12.66 31.16
CA GLU A 508 -18.80 14.13 31.07
C GLU A 508 -17.87 14.69 32.15
N ARG A 509 -17.78 14.01 33.28
CA ARG A 509 -16.93 14.44 34.40
C ARG A 509 -16.56 13.29 35.29
N HIS A 510 -15.24 13.12 35.50
CA HIS A 510 -14.66 12.22 36.47
C HIS A 510 -13.56 12.92 37.26
N ASP A 511 -13.74 12.98 38.58
CA ASP A 511 -12.78 13.56 39.51
C ASP A 511 -11.87 12.46 40.08
N TYR A 512 -10.55 12.68 40.01
CA TYR A 512 -9.58 11.79 40.64
C TYR A 512 -8.55 12.58 41.42
N THR A 513 -8.19 12.08 42.63
CA THR A 513 -7.17 12.68 43.48
C THR A 513 -6.13 11.63 43.83
N HIS A 514 -4.92 11.81 43.32
CA HIS A 514 -3.75 11.06 43.79
C HIS A 514 -3.15 11.73 45.02
N LYS A 515 -3.16 11.04 46.12
CA LYS A 515 -2.52 11.50 47.37
C LYS A 515 -1.78 10.36 48.02
N LYS A 516 -0.47 10.50 48.19
CA LYS A 516 0.37 9.53 48.88
C LYS A 516 1.29 10.27 49.84
N GLN A 517 1.29 9.88 51.11
CA GLN A 517 2.20 10.39 52.13
C GLN A 517 3.03 9.20 52.67
N THR A 518 4.33 9.21 52.38
CA THR A 518 5.28 8.22 52.92
C THR A 518 6.49 9.02 53.39
N GLY A 519 6.65 9.19 54.69
CA GLY A 519 7.85 9.62 55.44
C GLY A 519 8.89 10.54 54.76
N GLY A 520 8.49 11.41 53.82
CA GLY A 520 9.30 12.34 53.03
C GLY A 520 8.39 13.30 52.23
N SER A 521 8.83 13.81 51.08
CA SER A 521 7.96 14.62 50.20
C SER A 521 6.78 13.79 49.75
N GLY A 522 5.55 14.28 49.97
CA GLY A 522 4.29 13.65 49.54
C GLY A 522 4.11 13.65 48.02
N GLN A 523 3.08 12.96 47.55
CA GLN A 523 2.62 13.06 46.14
C GLN A 523 1.20 13.56 46.15
N PHE A 524 0.93 14.61 45.36
CA PHE A 524 -0.40 15.15 45.22
C PHE A 524 -0.66 15.56 43.77
N ALA A 525 -1.77 15.09 43.22
CA ALA A 525 -2.31 15.56 41.97
C ALA A 525 -3.83 15.38 41.96
N LYS A 526 -4.58 16.40 41.69
CA LYS A 526 -6.03 16.31 41.49
C LYS A 526 -6.33 16.71 40.06
N ILE A 527 -7.09 15.88 39.35
CA ILE A 527 -7.54 16.16 37.99
C ILE A 527 -9.02 15.82 37.83
N GLN A 528 -9.62 16.47 36.87
CA GLN A 528 -10.98 16.28 36.46
C GLN A 528 -10.97 16.08 34.95
N ILE A 529 -11.41 14.92 34.48
CA ILE A 529 -11.43 14.56 33.07
C ILE A 529 -12.84 14.22 32.58
N ALA A 530 -13.05 14.44 31.29
CA ALA A 530 -14.13 13.85 30.51
C ALA A 530 -13.55 12.86 29.52
N ILE A 531 -14.28 11.81 29.22
CA ILE A 531 -13.96 10.89 28.13
C ILE A 531 -15.21 10.62 27.28
N GLU A 532 -15.02 10.52 25.99
CA GLU A 532 -16.09 10.22 25.03
C GLU A 532 -15.58 9.32 23.90
N PRO A 533 -16.49 8.56 23.25
CA PRO A 533 -16.12 7.81 22.04
C PRO A 533 -15.67 8.78 20.94
N LEU A 534 -14.57 8.46 20.28
CA LEU A 534 -14.03 9.16 19.11
C LEU A 534 -14.42 8.41 17.84
N ASP A 535 -14.84 9.13 16.80
CA ASP A 535 -15.02 8.58 15.47
C ASP A 535 -13.65 8.28 14.85
N THR A 536 -13.35 7.01 14.63
CA THR A 536 -12.08 6.53 14.10
C THR A 536 -12.05 6.47 12.56
N SER A 537 -13.10 6.91 11.88
CA SER A 537 -13.15 6.91 10.40
C SER A 537 -12.06 7.74 9.74
N GLY A 538 -11.54 8.76 10.45
CA GLY A 538 -10.40 9.59 10.03
C GLY A 538 -9.02 8.95 10.29
N GLY A 539 -8.96 7.78 10.93
CA GLY A 539 -7.71 7.09 11.28
C GLY A 539 -7.12 7.49 12.63
N GLU A 540 -7.65 8.49 13.30
CA GLU A 540 -7.22 8.86 14.66
C GLU A 540 -7.84 7.91 15.69
N LEU A 541 -7.01 7.33 16.52
CA LEU A 541 -7.43 6.38 17.56
C LEU A 541 -7.54 7.02 18.94
N TYR A 542 -6.94 8.18 19.12
CA TYR A 542 -6.91 8.94 20.38
C TYR A 542 -6.79 10.43 20.13
N GLU A 543 -7.55 11.23 20.89
CA GLU A 543 -7.46 12.69 20.90
C GLU A 543 -7.40 13.19 22.33
N PHE A 544 -6.47 14.12 22.62
CA PHE A 544 -6.39 14.79 23.92
C PHE A 544 -6.70 16.28 23.79
N GLU A 545 -7.66 16.75 24.58
CA GLU A 545 -8.05 18.16 24.63
C GLU A 545 -7.83 18.75 26.01
N ASN A 546 -7.21 19.92 26.09
CA ASN A 546 -7.01 20.64 27.34
C ASN A 546 -7.96 21.85 27.44
N LYS A 547 -8.85 21.86 28.44
CA LYS A 547 -9.79 22.95 28.75
C LYS A 547 -9.49 23.62 30.09
N VAL A 548 -8.36 23.33 30.72
CA VAL A 548 -8.00 23.94 32.01
C VAL A 548 -7.78 25.43 31.86
N THR A 549 -8.46 26.23 32.72
CA THR A 549 -8.31 27.67 32.76
C THR A 549 -7.79 28.14 34.13
N GLY A 550 -7.18 29.33 34.18
CA GLY A 550 -6.75 29.96 35.42
C GLY A 550 -5.53 29.30 36.12
N GLY A 551 -4.75 28.47 35.43
CA GLY A 551 -3.52 27.90 35.98
C GLY A 551 -3.74 26.88 37.11
N ARG A 552 -4.92 26.30 37.24
CA ARG A 552 -5.26 25.31 38.27
C ARG A 552 -4.46 24.02 38.14
N VAL A 553 -4.06 23.64 36.91
CA VAL A 553 -3.03 22.67 36.63
C VAL A 553 -1.91 23.42 35.90
N PRO A 554 -0.69 23.46 36.45
CA PRO A 554 0.46 24.06 35.78
C PRO A 554 0.69 23.47 34.39
N ARG A 555 1.06 24.32 33.42
CA ARG A 555 1.23 23.89 32.01
C ARG A 555 2.23 22.76 31.87
N GLU A 556 3.24 22.70 32.70
CA GLU A 556 4.29 21.67 32.74
C GLU A 556 3.74 20.27 33.09
N TYR A 557 2.62 20.17 33.81
CA TYR A 557 2.03 18.88 34.19
C TYR A 557 0.95 18.37 33.24
N ILE A 558 0.46 19.20 32.31
CA ILE A 558 -0.56 18.78 31.32
C ILE A 558 -0.07 17.63 30.42
N PRO A 559 1.17 17.69 29.85
CA PRO A 559 1.70 16.56 29.08
C PRO A 559 1.84 15.26 29.93
N SER A 560 2.08 15.40 31.22
CA SER A 560 2.17 14.25 32.13
C SER A 560 0.82 13.57 32.36
N VAL A 561 -0.27 14.34 32.40
CA VAL A 561 -1.65 13.81 32.44
C VAL A 561 -1.94 13.02 31.18
N ASP A 562 -1.67 13.61 30.02
CA ASP A 562 -1.85 12.95 28.72
C ASP A 562 -1.02 11.66 28.62
N ALA A 563 0.27 11.70 28.95
CA ALA A 563 1.11 10.51 28.98
C ALA A 563 0.57 9.41 29.93
N GLY A 564 -0.01 9.80 31.06
CA GLY A 564 -0.65 8.85 31.98
C GLY A 564 -1.92 8.21 31.40
N ILE A 565 -2.71 8.97 30.66
CA ILE A 565 -3.89 8.44 29.94
C ILE A 565 -3.44 7.48 28.84
N GLN A 566 -2.42 7.81 28.06
CA GLN A 566 -1.88 6.97 27.01
C GLN A 566 -1.32 5.64 27.57
N ASP A 567 -0.63 5.68 28.70
CA ASP A 567 -0.20 4.44 29.39
C ASP A 567 -1.42 3.57 29.76
N ALA A 568 -2.51 4.19 30.25
CA ALA A 568 -3.72 3.45 30.59
C ALA A 568 -4.47 2.89 29.37
N LEU A 569 -4.43 3.58 28.25
CA LEU A 569 -4.96 3.09 26.97
C LEU A 569 -4.21 1.83 26.54
N ASN A 570 -2.90 1.81 26.63
CA ASN A 570 -2.09 0.63 26.28
C ASN A 570 -2.31 -0.56 27.22
N ASP A 571 -2.55 -0.32 28.48
CA ASP A 571 -2.80 -1.38 29.49
C ASP A 571 -4.19 -2.04 29.36
N GLY A 572 -5.15 -1.37 28.72
CA GLY A 572 -6.54 -1.81 28.72
C GLY A 572 -7.29 -1.62 30.05
N VAL A 573 -8.60 -1.85 30.02
CA VAL A 573 -9.49 -1.71 31.19
C VAL A 573 -10.39 -2.94 31.45
N LEU A 574 -10.62 -3.78 30.44
CA LEU A 574 -11.44 -5.01 30.53
C LEU A 574 -10.57 -6.25 30.63
N ALA A 575 -9.76 -6.50 29.62
CA ALA A 575 -9.00 -7.73 29.42
C ALA A 575 -7.50 -7.48 29.17
N GLY A 576 -7.05 -6.24 29.28
CA GLY A 576 -5.65 -5.89 29.07
C GLY A 576 -5.28 -5.67 27.59
N TYR A 577 -6.28 -5.43 26.73
CA TYR A 577 -6.03 -5.06 25.34
C TYR A 577 -6.03 -3.54 25.16
N PRO A 578 -5.27 -3.01 24.21
CA PRO A 578 -5.23 -1.57 23.97
C PRO A 578 -6.62 -0.96 23.72
N VAL A 579 -6.88 0.18 24.36
CA VAL A 579 -8.15 0.93 24.22
C VAL A 579 -8.00 1.91 23.06
N VAL A 580 -8.96 1.95 22.15
CA VAL A 580 -8.97 2.79 20.94
C VAL A 580 -10.28 3.57 20.83
N GLY A 581 -10.26 4.63 20.00
CA GLY A 581 -11.46 5.43 19.73
C GLY A 581 -11.87 6.28 20.93
N ILE A 582 -10.94 6.97 21.56
CA ILE A 582 -11.15 7.76 22.77
C ILE A 582 -10.75 9.21 22.54
N LYS A 583 -11.67 10.12 22.86
CA LYS A 583 -11.35 11.51 23.12
C LYS A 583 -11.34 11.76 24.62
N ALA A 584 -10.22 12.24 25.13
CA ALA A 584 -10.04 12.59 26.54
C ALA A 584 -9.87 14.11 26.67
N THR A 585 -10.64 14.72 27.57
CA THR A 585 -10.58 16.15 27.83
C THR A 585 -10.19 16.39 29.28
N LEU A 586 -9.11 17.11 29.51
CA LEU A 586 -8.73 17.59 30.84
C LEU A 586 -9.50 18.89 31.13
N ILE A 587 -10.42 18.84 32.09
CA ILE A 587 -11.39 19.94 32.37
C ILE A 587 -10.83 20.88 33.44
N ASP A 588 -10.35 20.32 34.54
CA ASP A 588 -9.93 21.09 35.73
C ASP A 588 -8.95 20.24 36.58
N GLY A 589 -8.38 20.83 37.62
CA GLY A 589 -7.55 20.14 38.57
C GLY A 589 -7.06 21.03 39.70
N ALA A 590 -6.18 20.48 40.54
CA ALA A 590 -5.50 21.22 41.58
C ALA A 590 -4.11 20.60 41.81
N TYR A 591 -3.17 21.44 42.20
CA TYR A 591 -1.81 21.06 42.56
C TYR A 591 -1.47 21.57 43.97
N HIS A 592 -0.36 21.04 44.50
CA HIS A 592 0.19 21.46 45.78
C HIS A 592 1.66 21.88 45.53
N ASP A 593 2.04 23.05 46.03
CA ASP A 593 3.33 23.69 45.72
C ASP A 593 4.56 22.82 46.04
N VAL A 594 4.44 21.89 46.97
CA VAL A 594 5.56 21.04 47.45
C VAL A 594 5.42 19.58 47.01
N ASP A 595 4.18 19.05 46.97
CA ASP A 595 3.92 17.62 46.80
C ASP A 595 3.49 17.26 45.35
N SER A 596 3.33 18.22 44.47
CA SER A 596 3.01 17.97 43.07
C SER A 596 4.26 17.76 42.21
N SER A 597 4.16 16.81 41.30
CA SER A 597 5.22 16.47 40.37
C SER A 597 4.64 15.90 39.07
N GLU A 598 5.41 15.89 37.98
CA GLU A 598 5.06 15.23 36.74
C GLU A 598 4.59 13.78 36.94
N MET A 599 5.32 13.02 37.78
CA MET A 599 4.97 11.65 38.12
C MET A 599 3.61 11.54 38.80
N ALA A 600 3.29 12.46 39.74
CA ALA A 600 2.00 12.45 40.44
C ALA A 600 0.84 12.71 39.46
N PHE A 601 1.01 13.64 38.53
CA PHE A 601 0.02 13.92 37.48
C PHE A 601 -0.07 12.80 36.44
N LYS A 602 1.02 12.15 36.08
CA LYS A 602 1.01 10.95 35.24
C LYS A 602 0.21 9.81 35.87
N ILE A 603 0.44 9.52 37.14
CA ILE A 603 -0.33 8.51 37.87
C ILE A 603 -1.80 8.92 37.96
N ALA A 604 -2.08 10.20 38.22
CA ALA A 604 -3.45 10.69 38.28
C ALA A 604 -4.16 10.52 36.95
N GLY A 605 -3.54 10.87 35.81
CA GLY A 605 -4.06 10.65 34.46
C GLY A 605 -4.40 9.18 34.18
N ARG A 606 -3.45 8.29 34.48
CA ARG A 606 -3.63 6.85 34.30
C ARG A 606 -4.81 6.29 35.10
N MET A 607 -4.89 6.63 36.39
CA MET A 607 -5.93 6.11 37.27
C MET A 607 -7.30 6.73 36.99
N ALA A 608 -7.35 8.03 36.75
CA ALA A 608 -8.60 8.72 36.40
C ALA A 608 -9.21 8.14 35.12
N PHE A 609 -8.39 7.89 34.09
CA PHE A 609 -8.85 7.25 32.87
C PHE A 609 -9.40 5.84 33.14
N LYS A 610 -8.67 4.99 33.82
CA LYS A 610 -9.13 3.61 34.14
C LYS A 610 -10.46 3.59 34.88
N GLU A 611 -10.66 4.50 35.84
CA GLU A 611 -11.93 4.60 36.57
C GLU A 611 -13.07 5.16 35.73
N ALA A 612 -12.81 6.17 34.91
CA ALA A 612 -13.78 6.75 34.01
C ALA A 612 -14.23 5.74 32.92
N ALA A 613 -13.26 5.05 32.31
CA ALA A 613 -13.50 4.06 31.27
C ALA A 613 -14.36 2.89 31.77
N ARG A 614 -14.19 2.43 32.99
CA ARG A 614 -15.07 1.40 33.60
C ARG A 614 -16.52 1.86 33.72
N LYS A 615 -16.78 3.15 33.86
CA LYS A 615 -18.14 3.73 33.92
C LYS A 615 -18.72 3.98 32.53
N ALA A 616 -17.87 4.02 31.51
CA ALA A 616 -18.22 4.36 30.13
C ALA A 616 -18.75 3.16 29.30
N ASN A 617 -19.12 2.06 29.93
CA ASN A 617 -19.53 0.82 29.28
C ASN A 617 -18.47 0.30 28.28
N PRO A 618 -17.28 -0.13 28.79
CA PRO A 618 -16.21 -0.61 27.93
C PRO A 618 -16.62 -1.95 27.28
N VAL A 619 -16.21 -2.12 26.02
CA VAL A 619 -16.49 -3.33 25.21
C VAL A 619 -15.21 -3.80 24.51
N LEU A 620 -15.17 -5.11 24.21
CA LEU A 620 -14.10 -5.73 23.45
C LEU A 620 -14.39 -5.63 21.95
N LEU A 621 -13.36 -5.34 21.17
CA LEU A 621 -13.39 -5.29 19.72
C LEU A 621 -12.54 -6.41 19.11
N GLU A 622 -13.00 -6.98 18.01
CA GLU A 622 -12.29 -7.96 17.20
C GLU A 622 -12.13 -7.50 15.75
N PRO A 623 -11.05 -7.89 15.07
CA PRO A 623 -10.89 -7.61 13.64
C PRO A 623 -11.96 -8.33 12.83
N LEU A 624 -12.64 -7.59 11.98
CA LEU A 624 -13.62 -8.07 11.03
C LEU A 624 -12.99 -8.07 9.63
N MET A 625 -13.06 -9.20 8.95
CA MET A 625 -12.49 -9.41 7.62
C MET A 625 -13.58 -9.38 6.56
N ASP A 626 -13.30 -8.68 5.45
CA ASP A 626 -14.06 -8.85 4.20
C ASP A 626 -13.58 -10.13 3.54
N VAL A 627 -14.46 -11.12 3.48
CA VAL A 627 -14.17 -12.42 2.88
C VAL A 627 -14.97 -12.57 1.59
N GLU A 628 -14.28 -12.85 0.49
CA GLU A 628 -14.92 -13.25 -0.77
C GLU A 628 -14.57 -14.71 -1.06
N VAL A 629 -15.59 -15.54 -1.30
CA VAL A 629 -15.42 -16.93 -1.72
C VAL A 629 -16.01 -17.11 -3.10
N ARG A 630 -15.22 -17.66 -4.01
CA ARG A 630 -15.65 -18.06 -5.36
C ARG A 630 -15.78 -19.57 -5.40
N THR A 631 -16.98 -20.05 -5.69
CA THR A 631 -17.30 -21.47 -5.65
C THR A 631 -18.26 -21.86 -6.76
N PRO A 632 -18.17 -23.09 -7.32
CA PRO A 632 -19.24 -23.64 -8.13
C PRO A 632 -20.57 -23.65 -7.37
N GLU A 633 -21.68 -23.50 -8.11
CA GLU A 633 -23.03 -23.43 -7.54
C GLU A 633 -23.38 -24.64 -6.63
N GLU A 634 -22.89 -25.82 -6.97
CA GLU A 634 -23.11 -27.06 -6.19
C GLU A 634 -22.60 -27.01 -4.76
N TYR A 635 -21.56 -26.21 -4.46
CA TYR A 635 -20.97 -26.04 -3.11
C TYR A 635 -21.43 -24.77 -2.39
N MET A 636 -22.23 -23.93 -3.02
CA MET A 636 -22.65 -22.64 -2.48
C MET A 636 -23.29 -22.78 -1.09
N GLY A 637 -24.18 -23.75 -0.92
CA GLY A 637 -24.87 -23.98 0.35
C GLY A 637 -23.93 -24.37 1.50
N GLU A 638 -22.93 -25.21 1.21
CA GLU A 638 -21.91 -25.61 2.19
C GLU A 638 -21.01 -24.44 2.58
N VAL A 639 -20.60 -23.62 1.61
CA VAL A 639 -19.78 -22.43 1.85
C VAL A 639 -20.52 -21.41 2.72
N ILE A 640 -21.79 -21.11 2.39
CA ILE A 640 -22.64 -20.19 3.19
C ILE A 640 -22.82 -20.74 4.60
N GLY A 641 -23.12 -22.03 4.74
CA GLY A 641 -23.26 -22.69 6.04
C GLY A 641 -21.99 -22.60 6.88
N ASP A 642 -20.84 -22.79 6.26
CA ASP A 642 -19.54 -22.69 6.95
C ASP A 642 -19.22 -21.25 7.38
N LEU A 643 -19.38 -20.25 6.50
CA LEU A 643 -19.18 -18.84 6.84
C LEU A 643 -20.12 -18.40 7.98
N ASN A 644 -21.39 -18.82 7.97
CA ASN A 644 -22.33 -18.53 9.04
C ASN A 644 -21.90 -19.18 10.38
N SER A 645 -21.38 -20.41 10.35
CA SER A 645 -20.86 -21.08 11.55
C SER A 645 -19.67 -20.36 12.17
N ARG A 646 -18.94 -19.58 11.36
CA ARG A 646 -17.80 -18.73 11.75
C ARG A 646 -18.21 -17.31 12.15
N ARG A 647 -19.49 -17.09 12.41
CA ARG A 647 -20.09 -15.78 12.72
C ARG A 647 -20.02 -14.79 11.54
N GLY A 648 -19.97 -15.30 10.32
CA GLY A 648 -19.97 -14.50 9.10
C GLY A 648 -21.31 -13.80 8.89
N GLN A 649 -21.25 -12.53 8.48
CA GLN A 649 -22.39 -11.72 8.08
C GLN A 649 -22.38 -11.58 6.57
N MET A 650 -23.32 -12.24 5.90
CA MET A 650 -23.43 -12.22 4.44
C MET A 650 -23.71 -10.78 3.95
N GLN A 651 -22.94 -10.32 2.98
CA GLN A 651 -23.08 -9.00 2.39
C GLN A 651 -23.73 -9.05 1.00
N SER A 652 -23.17 -9.84 0.11
CA SER A 652 -23.71 -10.03 -1.24
C SER A 652 -23.44 -11.44 -1.77
N MET A 653 -24.19 -11.79 -2.80
CA MET A 653 -23.96 -12.98 -3.58
C MET A 653 -24.24 -12.65 -5.04
N GLU A 654 -23.26 -12.91 -5.89
CA GLU A 654 -23.29 -12.60 -7.31
C GLU A 654 -23.03 -13.86 -8.14
N ASP A 655 -23.52 -13.85 -9.36
CA ASP A 655 -23.25 -14.89 -10.36
C ASP A 655 -22.27 -14.35 -11.40
N ALA A 656 -21.09 -14.94 -11.45
CA ALA A 656 -20.04 -14.55 -12.37
C ALA A 656 -19.65 -15.75 -13.25
N GLN A 657 -20.20 -15.80 -14.48
CA GLN A 657 -19.89 -16.83 -15.49
C GLN A 657 -19.96 -18.29 -14.98
N GLY A 658 -21.02 -18.61 -14.21
CA GLY A 658 -21.24 -19.95 -13.67
C GLY A 658 -20.45 -20.26 -12.39
N VAL A 659 -19.81 -19.27 -11.79
CA VAL A 659 -19.19 -19.30 -10.48
C VAL A 659 -19.95 -18.37 -9.55
N LYS A 660 -20.32 -18.84 -8.37
CA LYS A 660 -20.97 -18.02 -7.34
C LYS A 660 -19.88 -17.27 -6.56
N VAL A 661 -20.04 -15.96 -6.45
CA VAL A 661 -19.18 -15.08 -5.66
C VAL A 661 -19.94 -14.71 -4.40
N ILE A 662 -19.47 -15.15 -3.26
CA ILE A 662 -20.07 -14.96 -1.95
C ILE A 662 -19.21 -14.00 -1.16
N ARG A 663 -19.79 -12.87 -0.72
CA ARG A 663 -19.09 -11.90 0.14
C ARG A 663 -19.69 -11.89 1.54
N ALA A 664 -18.82 -11.90 2.54
CA ALA A 664 -19.24 -11.88 3.93
C ALA A 664 -18.21 -11.12 4.80
N HIS A 665 -18.70 -10.48 5.85
CA HIS A 665 -17.85 -9.99 6.93
C HIS A 665 -17.71 -11.08 7.97
N VAL A 666 -16.49 -11.55 8.22
CA VAL A 666 -16.21 -12.64 9.15
C VAL A 666 -15.16 -12.22 10.16
N PRO A 667 -15.34 -12.46 11.47
CA PRO A 667 -14.29 -12.21 12.45
C PRO A 667 -13.02 -13.02 12.14
N LEU A 668 -11.85 -12.40 12.27
CA LEU A 668 -10.56 -13.04 11.99
C LEU A 668 -10.37 -14.34 12.78
N SER A 669 -10.84 -14.38 14.03
CA SER A 669 -10.78 -15.58 14.87
C SER A 669 -11.48 -16.80 14.24
N GLY A 670 -12.49 -16.58 13.40
CA GLY A 670 -13.19 -17.62 12.66
C GLY A 670 -12.48 -18.07 11.38
N MET A 671 -11.48 -17.32 10.91
CA MET A 671 -10.83 -17.57 9.62
C MET A 671 -9.55 -18.43 9.73
N PHE A 672 -9.02 -18.64 10.92
CA PHE A 672 -7.86 -19.52 11.09
C PHE A 672 -8.16 -20.93 10.57
N GLY A 673 -7.29 -21.43 9.69
CA GLY A 673 -7.43 -22.75 9.07
C GLY A 673 -8.54 -22.86 8.01
N TYR A 674 -9.24 -21.77 7.67
CA TYR A 674 -10.38 -21.76 6.75
C TYR A 674 -10.05 -22.36 5.38
N ILE A 675 -8.83 -22.14 4.84
CA ILE A 675 -8.41 -22.68 3.55
C ILE A 675 -8.47 -24.21 3.50
N GLY A 676 -8.11 -24.87 4.61
CA GLY A 676 -8.18 -26.33 4.73
C GLY A 676 -9.63 -26.83 4.70
N ASP A 677 -10.50 -26.19 5.46
CA ASP A 677 -11.92 -26.54 5.54
C ASP A 677 -12.63 -26.26 4.21
N LEU A 678 -12.37 -25.12 3.58
CA LEU A 678 -12.93 -24.77 2.28
C LEU A 678 -12.54 -25.79 1.20
N ARG A 679 -11.24 -26.14 1.12
CA ARG A 679 -10.76 -27.15 0.16
C ARG A 679 -11.38 -28.52 0.40
N SER A 680 -11.53 -28.92 1.65
CA SER A 680 -12.16 -30.21 2.02
C SER A 680 -13.63 -30.25 1.60
N LYS A 681 -14.41 -29.19 1.85
CA LYS A 681 -15.84 -29.09 1.55
C LYS A 681 -16.12 -28.94 0.05
N THR A 682 -15.24 -28.28 -0.69
CA THR A 682 -15.45 -27.95 -2.11
C THR A 682 -14.58 -28.79 -3.05
N GLN A 683 -13.95 -29.85 -2.55
CA GLN A 683 -13.03 -30.71 -3.32
C GLN A 683 -11.90 -29.90 -4.02
N GLY A 684 -11.46 -28.81 -3.38
CA GLY A 684 -10.43 -27.93 -3.91
C GLY A 684 -10.89 -26.99 -5.03
N ARG A 685 -12.20 -26.92 -5.33
CA ARG A 685 -12.74 -26.11 -6.44
C ARG A 685 -13.08 -24.67 -6.05
N ALA A 686 -13.19 -24.37 -4.77
CA ALA A 686 -13.39 -23.02 -4.31
C ALA A 686 -12.07 -22.34 -3.96
N VAL A 687 -12.03 -21.05 -4.18
CA VAL A 687 -10.96 -20.16 -3.74
C VAL A 687 -11.53 -19.05 -2.88
N TYR A 688 -10.73 -18.50 -1.97
CA TYR A 688 -11.16 -17.35 -1.19
C TYR A 688 -10.05 -16.31 -1.10
N SER A 689 -10.46 -15.10 -0.85
CA SER A 689 -9.60 -14.01 -0.41
C SER A 689 -10.22 -13.34 0.79
N MET A 690 -9.40 -12.73 1.63
CA MET A 690 -9.89 -11.90 2.74
C MET A 690 -9.01 -10.66 2.89
N THR A 691 -9.66 -9.55 3.31
CA THR A 691 -9.01 -8.29 3.60
C THR A 691 -9.49 -7.78 4.94
N PHE A 692 -8.66 -7.03 5.66
CA PHE A 692 -9.11 -6.34 6.87
C PHE A 692 -10.14 -5.26 6.49
N ASN A 693 -11.29 -5.28 7.14
CA ASN A 693 -12.33 -4.28 6.95
C ASN A 693 -12.31 -3.24 8.09
N SER A 694 -12.57 -3.70 9.31
CA SER A 694 -12.72 -2.83 10.48
C SER A 694 -12.62 -3.63 11.78
N TYR A 695 -12.68 -2.93 12.90
CA TYR A 695 -12.92 -3.54 14.20
C TYR A 695 -14.42 -3.53 14.52
N ALA A 696 -14.95 -4.64 14.98
CA ALA A 696 -16.34 -4.79 15.39
C ALA A 696 -16.47 -5.28 16.84
N GLU A 697 -17.57 -4.93 17.48
CA GLU A 697 -17.84 -5.36 18.85
C GLU A 697 -17.98 -6.88 18.96
N VAL A 698 -17.24 -7.48 19.87
CA VAL A 698 -17.33 -8.92 20.17
C VAL A 698 -18.66 -9.21 20.86
N PRO A 699 -19.43 -10.23 20.43
CA PRO A 699 -20.64 -10.66 21.13
C PRO A 699 -20.37 -10.98 22.60
N LYS A 700 -21.27 -10.56 23.50
CA LYS A 700 -21.06 -10.61 24.95
C LYS A 700 -20.59 -11.97 25.47
N ALA A 701 -21.20 -13.06 25.00
CA ALA A 701 -20.82 -14.41 25.44
C ALA A 701 -19.36 -14.75 25.09
N VAL A 702 -18.91 -14.37 23.89
CA VAL A 702 -17.54 -14.60 23.43
C VAL A 702 -16.57 -13.65 24.15
N ALA A 703 -16.99 -12.39 24.38
CA ALA A 703 -16.20 -11.43 25.12
C ALA A 703 -15.95 -11.91 26.56
N ASP A 704 -16.94 -12.43 27.24
CA ASP A 704 -16.84 -12.95 28.59
C ASP A 704 -15.82 -14.12 28.67
N GLU A 705 -15.82 -15.04 27.69
CA GLU A 705 -14.83 -16.13 27.60
C GLU A 705 -13.40 -15.59 27.40
N ILE A 706 -13.22 -14.59 26.52
CA ILE A 706 -11.91 -14.00 26.26
C ILE A 706 -11.39 -13.28 27.51
N ILE A 707 -12.27 -12.53 28.20
CA ILE A 707 -11.91 -11.80 29.43
C ILE A 707 -11.51 -12.76 30.54
N GLN A 708 -12.27 -13.86 30.75
CA GLN A 708 -11.93 -14.88 31.75
C GLN A 708 -10.59 -15.53 31.44
N LYS A 709 -10.36 -15.94 30.19
CA LYS A 709 -9.10 -16.55 29.77
C LYS A 709 -7.91 -15.64 30.01
N ASN A 710 -8.03 -14.33 29.75
CA ASN A 710 -6.93 -13.38 29.95
C ASN A 710 -6.70 -13.04 31.42
N ARG A 711 -7.71 -13.16 32.27
CA ARG A 711 -7.55 -12.94 33.72
C ARG A 711 -7.01 -14.16 34.47
N GLY A 712 -6.82 -15.29 33.76
CA GLY A 712 -6.32 -16.53 34.37
C GLY A 712 -7.33 -17.25 35.25
N GLU A 713 -8.63 -17.01 35.08
CA GLU A 713 -9.74 -17.65 35.79
C GLU A 713 -10.31 -18.85 35.01
#